data_be86746c93a20d0afaac082315d3f58a
#
_entry.id   be86746c93a20d0afaac082315d3f58a
#
_cell.length_a   1.000
_cell.length_b   1.000
_cell.length_c   1.000
_cell.angle_alpha   90.00
_cell.angle_beta   90.00
_cell.angle_gamma   90.00
#
_symmetry.space_group_name_H-M   'P 1'
#
loop_
_entity.id
_entity.type
_entity.pdbx_description
1 polymer ?
#
loop_
_entity_poly.entity_id
_entity_poly.type
_entity_poly.pdbx_seq_one_letter_code
_entity_poly.pdbx_strand_id
1 'polypeptide(L)'
;MSLVNIAGLMDELDATLKRCCESGCFHIEPAGNSPDSAMKPLSEKNEYDRPLKELAQLSAQLGITLKETDFIDCDLSAPQDFNSLFEKYNIPFSELNTKRLELTQRISELGGAVRQIDHLKGMHSDFQQLFSMKYVSVRIGKLPVDNLPKLDYYDENFFFVPFETGKSFCWGMYFVPERDKQRVDDIFHSMYFERIRIPSYVSGDADEALEKLKQTIDADTVENAKINEQINELAAKAEPELQKAFSKLRFIHDTFDLRRNAAALNDKFYLKGFIPEKEKDRFDKLFEDMRSVSVVYLPPDADASCEPPTVLKNNFLTRPFTMLVEMYGLPEYKGYNPTAFVAITYTLLFGIMFGDLGQGLLIVLGGLALKKKLGAKISGLVTRLGISSMIFGTLYGSFFGYEELLDPVFENIGLDFLPLKVFKQTNFILITAVAIGVALIVISMILNIYIGFKNKDYEKAIFGCNGIAGLVFYSSVAAGLVGTLMFDVKVMSTPFVIFLIVIPLMCIFCRTPFSIAVKYKQWRLSEDEEKMTVGNFIVENFFEMFEFLLSYVSNTMSFLRVGGFVLSHAGMMLVVMTLMEMCSAAAQPFVLVLGNLFVMVMEGMIVAIQIIRLEFYEIFSRFYEGGGKPFEPVGVKFTAQTE
;
A
#
# COMPACT_ATOMS: atom_id res chain seq x y z
N MET A 1 -11.49 -13.42 -23.74
CA MET A 1 -12.30 -14.01 -22.66
C MET A 1 -13.47 -14.75 -23.24
N SER A 2 -13.96 -15.78 -22.56
CA SER A 2 -15.23 -16.44 -22.85
C SER A 2 -16.06 -16.46 -21.57
N LEU A 3 -17.32 -16.17 -21.69
CA LEU A 3 -18.28 -16.34 -20.60
C LEU A 3 -18.54 -17.82 -20.43
N VAL A 4 -18.46 -18.30 -19.20
CA VAL A 4 -18.67 -19.71 -18.85
C VAL A 4 -19.83 -19.80 -17.88
N ASN A 5 -20.81 -20.61 -18.21
CA ASN A 5 -21.91 -20.98 -17.34
C ASN A 5 -21.76 -22.45 -16.95
N ILE A 6 -21.67 -22.73 -15.67
CA ILE A 6 -21.56 -24.09 -15.12
C ILE A 6 -22.84 -24.38 -14.36
N ALA A 7 -23.49 -25.48 -14.69
CA ALA A 7 -24.70 -25.95 -14.02
C ALA A 7 -24.55 -27.41 -13.63
N GLY A 8 -24.97 -27.76 -12.43
CA GLY A 8 -24.88 -29.10 -11.90
C GLY A 8 -25.82 -29.35 -10.73
N LEU A 9 -25.77 -30.55 -10.15
CA LEU A 9 -26.51 -30.89 -8.94
C LEU A 9 -25.87 -30.24 -7.70
N MET A 10 -26.68 -29.88 -6.72
CA MET A 10 -26.23 -29.15 -5.52
C MET A 10 -25.15 -29.91 -4.74
N ASP A 11 -25.21 -31.24 -4.71
CA ASP A 11 -24.24 -32.10 -4.03
C ASP A 11 -22.83 -32.01 -4.65
N GLU A 12 -22.73 -31.61 -5.91
CA GLU A 12 -21.44 -31.48 -6.62
C GLU A 12 -20.88 -30.05 -6.64
N LEU A 13 -21.56 -29.11 -5.98
CA LEU A 13 -21.13 -27.70 -5.96
C LEU A 13 -19.70 -27.52 -5.40
N ASP A 14 -19.40 -28.15 -4.26
CA ASP A 14 -18.09 -28.03 -3.63
C ASP A 14 -16.96 -28.62 -4.46
N ALA A 15 -17.24 -29.79 -5.06
CA ALA A 15 -16.29 -30.41 -5.96
C ALA A 15 -16.04 -29.55 -7.20
N THR A 16 -17.09 -28.91 -7.72
CA THR A 16 -17.02 -27.98 -8.85
C THR A 16 -16.22 -26.73 -8.50
N LEU A 17 -16.50 -26.08 -7.36
CA LEU A 17 -15.78 -24.91 -6.88
C LEU A 17 -14.29 -25.24 -6.62
N LYS A 18 -14.01 -26.40 -6.03
CA LYS A 18 -12.63 -26.87 -5.82
C LYS A 18 -11.88 -26.97 -7.15
N ARG A 19 -12.46 -27.58 -8.17
CA ARG A 19 -11.86 -27.68 -9.51
C ARG A 19 -11.70 -26.32 -10.19
N CYS A 20 -12.66 -25.42 -10.02
CA CYS A 20 -12.52 -24.03 -10.48
C CYS A 20 -11.32 -23.33 -9.82
N CYS A 21 -11.11 -23.51 -8.51
CA CYS A 21 -9.95 -22.98 -7.79
C CYS A 21 -8.63 -23.63 -8.26
N GLU A 22 -8.61 -24.95 -8.46
CA GLU A 22 -7.45 -25.68 -8.95
C GLU A 22 -7.06 -25.28 -10.39
N SER A 23 -8.05 -24.85 -11.21
CA SER A 23 -7.78 -24.36 -12.56
C SER A 23 -6.89 -23.11 -12.56
N GLY A 24 -7.06 -22.22 -11.57
CA GLY A 24 -6.38 -20.93 -11.46
C GLY A 24 -6.67 -19.95 -12.60
N CYS A 25 -7.65 -20.25 -13.46
CA CYS A 25 -7.99 -19.45 -14.63
C CYS A 25 -9.45 -19.01 -14.71
N PHE A 26 -10.27 -19.34 -13.74
CA PHE A 26 -11.69 -19.02 -13.68
C PHE A 26 -11.92 -17.77 -12.83
N HIS A 27 -12.48 -16.71 -13.43
CA HIS A 27 -12.94 -15.51 -12.73
C HIS A 27 -14.43 -15.64 -12.49
N ILE A 28 -14.84 -15.75 -11.23
CA ILE A 28 -16.23 -15.95 -10.84
C ILE A 28 -16.98 -14.61 -10.83
N GLU A 29 -18.19 -14.60 -11.37
CA GLU A 29 -19.12 -13.48 -11.28
C GLU A 29 -20.35 -13.89 -10.44
N PRO A 30 -20.93 -12.96 -9.64
CA PRO A 30 -22.12 -13.28 -8.86
C PRO A 30 -23.28 -13.71 -9.78
N ALA A 31 -23.80 -14.90 -9.58
CA ALA A 31 -24.97 -15.39 -10.30
C ALA A 31 -26.24 -14.93 -9.55
N GLY A 32 -27.17 -14.29 -10.24
CA GLY A 32 -28.51 -13.99 -9.67
C GLY A 32 -28.80 -12.55 -9.26
N ASN A 33 -28.02 -11.58 -9.71
CA ASN A 33 -28.31 -10.14 -9.46
C ASN A 33 -29.43 -9.54 -10.35
N SER A 34 -30.12 -10.35 -11.15
CA SER A 34 -31.29 -9.84 -11.91
C SER A 34 -32.54 -9.85 -11.03
N PRO A 35 -33.26 -8.72 -10.90
CA PRO A 35 -34.46 -8.60 -10.06
C PRO A 35 -35.58 -9.60 -10.44
N ASP A 36 -35.61 -10.07 -11.69
CA ASP A 36 -36.61 -10.97 -12.25
C ASP A 36 -36.18 -12.45 -12.25
N SER A 37 -34.99 -12.79 -11.70
CA SER A 37 -34.53 -14.17 -11.73
C SER A 37 -35.15 -14.98 -10.58
N ALA A 38 -35.74 -16.14 -10.89
CA ALA A 38 -36.18 -17.13 -9.90
C ALA A 38 -35.00 -17.76 -9.13
N MET A 39 -33.77 -17.41 -9.48
CA MET A 39 -32.54 -17.90 -8.88
C MET A 39 -32.22 -17.10 -7.62
N LYS A 40 -31.89 -17.81 -6.54
CA LYS A 40 -31.53 -17.20 -5.26
C LYS A 40 -30.03 -17.41 -5.00
N PRO A 41 -29.29 -16.36 -4.62
CA PRO A 41 -27.89 -16.54 -4.19
C PRO A 41 -27.84 -17.38 -2.91
N LEU A 42 -26.83 -18.24 -2.80
CA LEU A 42 -26.59 -19.04 -1.61
C LEU A 42 -26.03 -18.14 -0.51
N SER A 43 -26.71 -18.09 0.64
CA SER A 43 -26.30 -17.28 1.80
C SER A 43 -25.99 -18.13 3.03
N GLU A 44 -25.26 -19.23 2.81
CA GLU A 44 -24.86 -20.10 3.92
C GLU A 44 -23.72 -19.49 4.73
N LYS A 45 -23.76 -19.71 6.05
CA LYS A 45 -22.67 -19.28 6.93
C LYS A 45 -21.50 -20.24 6.80
N ASN A 46 -20.30 -19.71 6.64
CA ASN A 46 -19.11 -20.53 6.52
C ASN A 46 -18.78 -21.25 7.85
N GLU A 47 -18.84 -22.57 7.85
CA GLU A 47 -18.58 -23.40 9.02
C GLU A 47 -17.07 -23.45 9.39
N TYR A 48 -16.19 -23.10 8.46
CA TYR A 48 -14.74 -23.11 8.63
C TYR A 48 -14.18 -21.80 9.22
N ASP A 49 -15.00 -20.76 9.38
CA ASP A 49 -14.62 -19.47 9.98
C ASP A 49 -14.06 -19.64 11.41
N ARG A 50 -14.73 -20.46 12.21
CA ARG A 50 -14.35 -20.68 13.61
C ARG A 50 -13.05 -21.48 13.72
N PRO A 51 -12.91 -22.66 13.11
CA PRO A 51 -11.66 -23.42 13.12
C PRO A 51 -10.46 -22.61 12.61
N LEU A 52 -10.64 -21.79 11.58
CA LEU A 52 -9.56 -20.95 11.01
C LEU A 52 -9.05 -19.92 12.02
N LYS A 53 -9.97 -19.25 12.74
CA LYS A 53 -9.63 -18.26 13.78
C LYS A 53 -8.96 -18.91 14.98
N GLU A 54 -9.48 -20.03 15.45
CA GLU A 54 -8.94 -20.77 16.59
C GLU A 54 -7.52 -21.27 16.31
N LEU A 55 -7.28 -21.80 15.10
CA LEU A 55 -5.96 -22.28 14.71
C LEU A 55 -4.94 -21.14 14.53
N ALA A 56 -5.36 -20.02 13.96
CA ALA A 56 -4.52 -18.82 13.83
C ALA A 56 -4.17 -18.23 15.21
N GLN A 57 -5.13 -18.21 16.14
CA GLN A 57 -4.91 -17.72 17.50
C GLN A 57 -3.95 -18.62 18.29
N LEU A 58 -4.10 -19.94 18.22
CA LEU A 58 -3.19 -20.90 18.84
C LEU A 58 -1.77 -20.74 18.32
N SER A 59 -1.61 -20.62 17.01
CA SER A 59 -0.29 -20.42 16.40
C SER A 59 0.37 -19.13 16.86
N ALA A 60 -0.38 -18.04 16.95
CA ALA A 60 0.13 -16.77 17.48
C ALA A 60 0.56 -16.87 18.94
N GLN A 61 -0.19 -17.62 19.77
CA GLN A 61 0.13 -17.85 21.17
C GLN A 61 1.37 -18.73 21.37
N LEU A 62 1.60 -19.70 20.48
CA LEU A 62 2.80 -20.53 20.42
C LEU A 62 4.02 -19.81 19.81
N GLY A 63 3.84 -18.60 19.28
CA GLY A 63 4.90 -17.84 18.60
C GLY A 63 5.25 -18.37 17.21
N ILE A 64 4.37 -19.19 16.60
CA ILE A 64 4.55 -19.76 15.28
C ILE A 64 4.01 -18.76 14.24
N THR A 65 4.86 -18.34 13.30
CA THR A 65 4.43 -17.54 12.15
C THR A 65 3.97 -18.47 11.04
N LEU A 66 2.65 -18.60 10.86
CA LEU A 66 2.08 -19.33 9.75
C LEU A 66 2.36 -18.58 8.44
N LYS A 67 3.03 -19.25 7.52
CA LYS A 67 3.32 -18.71 6.19
C LYS A 67 2.19 -19.09 5.24
N GLU A 68 1.79 -18.16 4.39
CA GLU A 68 0.95 -18.45 3.21
C GLU A 68 1.81 -19.18 2.17
N THR A 69 2.21 -20.39 2.46
CA THR A 69 2.97 -21.24 1.54
C THR A 69 2.03 -22.10 0.73
N ASP A 70 2.58 -22.69 -0.36
CA ASP A 70 1.87 -23.54 -1.29
C ASP A 70 0.94 -24.55 -0.60
N PHE A 71 -0.20 -24.81 -1.23
CA PHE A 71 -1.17 -25.79 -0.76
C PHE A 71 -0.50 -27.14 -0.51
N ILE A 72 -0.51 -27.59 0.74
CA ILE A 72 -0.03 -28.91 1.14
C ILE A 72 -1.27 -29.73 1.49
N ASP A 73 -1.52 -30.80 0.74
CA ASP A 73 -2.65 -31.67 1.01
C ASP A 73 -2.43 -32.45 2.32
N CYS A 74 -3.47 -32.58 3.11
CA CYS A 74 -3.51 -33.39 4.33
C CYS A 74 -4.87 -34.10 4.43
N ASP A 75 -4.97 -35.15 5.22
CA ASP A 75 -6.18 -35.99 5.34
C ASP A 75 -7.35 -35.32 6.08
N LEU A 76 -7.16 -34.09 6.58
CA LEU A 76 -8.19 -33.32 7.27
C LEU A 76 -9.16 -32.72 6.26
N SER A 77 -10.46 -32.96 6.42
CA SER A 77 -11.49 -32.47 5.50
C SER A 77 -12.71 -31.86 6.20
N ALA A 78 -13.13 -32.43 7.32
CA ALA A 78 -14.29 -31.95 8.07
C ALA A 78 -13.90 -30.91 9.13
N PRO A 79 -14.80 -29.98 9.49
CA PRO A 79 -14.54 -29.00 10.56
C PRO A 79 -14.15 -29.66 11.90
N GLN A 80 -14.68 -30.87 12.15
CA GLN A 80 -14.40 -31.65 13.36
C GLN A 80 -12.93 -32.12 13.44
N ASP A 81 -12.31 -32.46 12.28
CA ASP A 81 -10.92 -32.89 12.22
C ASP A 81 -9.97 -31.76 12.65
N PHE A 82 -10.26 -30.53 12.21
CA PHE A 82 -9.49 -29.35 12.58
C PHE A 82 -9.68 -29.01 14.07
N ASN A 83 -10.88 -29.18 14.62
CA ASN A 83 -11.13 -28.98 16.03
C ASN A 83 -10.36 -30.01 16.89
N SER A 84 -10.30 -31.27 16.48
CA SER A 84 -9.53 -32.29 17.19
C SER A 84 -8.02 -31.99 17.18
N LEU A 85 -7.50 -31.51 16.05
CA LEU A 85 -6.11 -31.05 15.96
C LEU A 85 -5.84 -29.83 16.85
N PHE A 86 -6.77 -28.89 16.91
CA PHE A 86 -6.69 -27.72 17.78
C PHE A 86 -6.64 -28.16 19.26
N GLU A 87 -7.54 -29.02 19.69
CA GLU A 87 -7.57 -29.53 21.06
C GLU A 87 -6.29 -30.28 21.44
N LYS A 88 -5.74 -31.09 20.52
CA LYS A 88 -4.48 -31.83 20.71
C LYS A 88 -3.34 -30.94 21.19
N TYR A 89 -3.25 -29.72 20.69
CA TYR A 89 -2.17 -28.79 21.01
C TYR A 89 -2.59 -27.71 22.02
N ASN A 90 -3.86 -27.30 22.03
CA ASN A 90 -4.36 -26.26 22.90
C ASN A 90 -4.43 -26.68 24.37
N ILE A 91 -4.83 -27.94 24.64
CA ILE A 91 -4.95 -28.45 26.03
C ILE A 91 -3.57 -28.42 26.72
N PRO A 92 -2.51 -29.06 26.19
CA PRO A 92 -1.19 -29.04 26.84
C PRO A 92 -0.62 -27.62 26.93
N PHE A 93 -0.82 -26.80 25.90
CA PHE A 93 -0.36 -25.41 25.91
C PHE A 93 -1.05 -24.60 27.01
N SER A 94 -2.37 -24.73 27.15
CA SER A 94 -3.15 -24.01 28.17
C SER A 94 -2.69 -24.35 29.56
N GLU A 95 -2.43 -25.62 29.86
CA GLU A 95 -1.91 -26.07 31.17
C GLU A 95 -0.53 -25.47 31.47
N LEU A 96 0.40 -25.53 30.50
CA LEU A 96 1.75 -24.97 30.64
C LEU A 96 1.70 -23.45 30.76
N ASN A 97 0.88 -22.78 29.98
CA ASN A 97 0.74 -21.33 30.02
C ASN A 97 0.14 -20.81 31.30
N THR A 98 -0.84 -21.52 31.87
CA THR A 98 -1.42 -21.18 33.18
C THR A 98 -0.34 -21.26 34.27
N LYS A 99 0.43 -22.34 34.33
CA LYS A 99 1.55 -22.48 35.29
C LYS A 99 2.62 -21.38 35.07
N ARG A 100 2.92 -21.05 33.81
CA ARG A 100 3.87 -19.97 33.49
C ARG A 100 3.39 -18.62 34.01
N LEU A 101 2.11 -18.30 33.82
CA LEU A 101 1.51 -17.06 34.31
C LEU A 101 1.50 -16.98 35.84
N GLU A 102 1.14 -18.07 36.54
CA GLU A 102 1.18 -18.15 37.98
C GLU A 102 2.60 -17.92 38.55
N LEU A 103 3.60 -18.60 37.95
CA LEU A 103 5.00 -18.41 38.37
C LEU A 103 5.49 -17.00 38.07
N THR A 104 5.15 -16.43 36.91
CA THR A 104 5.54 -15.07 36.53
C THR A 104 4.94 -14.03 37.48
N GLN A 105 3.68 -14.20 37.87
CA GLN A 105 3.01 -13.35 38.86
C GLN A 105 3.69 -13.48 40.21
N ARG A 106 3.96 -14.71 40.64
CA ARG A 106 4.64 -14.99 41.95
C ARG A 106 6.04 -14.40 41.99
N ILE A 107 6.84 -14.55 40.92
CA ILE A 107 8.16 -13.92 40.81
C ILE A 107 8.06 -12.40 40.89
N SER A 108 7.05 -11.79 40.25
CA SER A 108 6.82 -10.35 40.31
C SER A 108 6.45 -9.87 41.73
N GLU A 109 5.59 -10.61 42.44
CA GLU A 109 5.19 -10.32 43.80
C GLU A 109 6.36 -10.46 44.78
N LEU A 110 7.12 -11.55 44.68
CA LEU A 110 8.33 -11.77 45.48
C LEU A 110 9.41 -10.73 45.18
N GLY A 111 9.61 -10.37 43.93
CA GLY A 111 10.51 -9.31 43.52
C GLY A 111 10.10 -7.92 44.07
N GLY A 112 8.81 -7.67 44.18
CA GLY A 112 8.25 -6.52 44.92
C GLY A 112 8.63 -6.52 46.37
N ALA A 113 8.45 -7.66 47.04
CA ALA A 113 8.81 -7.85 48.45
C ALA A 113 10.32 -7.67 48.70
N VAL A 114 11.17 -8.25 47.83
CA VAL A 114 12.63 -8.08 47.92
C VAL A 114 13.02 -6.60 47.84
N ARG A 115 12.48 -5.82 46.91
CA ARG A 115 12.76 -4.37 46.81
C ARG A 115 12.35 -3.60 48.06
N GLN A 116 11.26 -4.01 48.72
CA GLN A 116 10.80 -3.36 49.95
C GLN A 116 11.68 -3.70 51.15
N ILE A 117 12.11 -4.96 51.26
CA ILE A 117 12.95 -5.43 52.36
C ILE A 117 14.41 -5.00 52.20
N ASP A 118 14.90 -4.80 50.98
CA ASP A 118 16.28 -4.37 50.68
C ASP A 118 16.66 -3.05 51.39
N HIS A 119 15.68 -2.15 51.56
CA HIS A 119 15.85 -0.91 52.34
C HIS A 119 15.87 -1.10 53.86
N LEU A 120 15.61 -2.31 54.32
CA LEU A 120 15.62 -2.68 55.75
C LEU A 120 16.89 -3.45 56.16
N LYS A 121 17.87 -3.52 55.26
CA LYS A 121 19.17 -4.15 55.53
C LYS A 121 19.85 -3.54 56.77
N GLY A 122 20.42 -4.41 57.60
CA GLY A 122 21.06 -3.98 58.85
C GLY A 122 20.09 -3.85 60.02
N MET A 123 18.83 -4.15 59.84
CA MET A 123 17.88 -4.26 60.96
C MET A 123 17.90 -5.65 61.56
N HIS A 124 18.67 -5.80 62.61
CA HIS A 124 18.84 -7.06 63.36
C HIS A 124 17.65 -7.33 64.35
N SER A 125 16.44 -7.27 63.85
CA SER A 125 15.23 -7.49 64.65
C SER A 125 14.27 -8.41 63.89
N ASP A 126 13.74 -9.40 64.57
CA ASP A 126 12.76 -10.33 64.00
C ASP A 126 11.44 -9.62 63.69
N PHE A 127 11.03 -9.59 62.42
CA PHE A 127 9.77 -9.00 61.99
C PHE A 127 8.55 -9.61 62.70
N GLN A 128 8.61 -10.89 63.02
CA GLN A 128 7.50 -11.58 63.68
C GLN A 128 7.32 -11.08 65.13
N GLN A 129 8.41 -10.82 65.87
CA GLN A 129 8.37 -10.22 67.15
C GLN A 129 7.88 -8.78 67.15
N LEU A 130 8.36 -7.97 66.19
CA LEU A 130 7.97 -6.56 66.03
C LEU A 130 6.47 -6.39 65.77
N PHE A 131 5.88 -7.23 64.93
CA PHE A 131 4.45 -7.11 64.57
C PHE A 131 3.51 -7.84 65.53
N SER A 132 4.02 -8.68 66.46
CA SER A 132 3.22 -9.39 67.44
C SER A 132 3.01 -8.62 68.76
N MET A 133 3.54 -7.43 68.89
CA MET A 133 3.40 -6.59 70.10
C MET A 133 1.93 -6.21 70.31
N LYS A 134 1.39 -6.50 71.50
CA LYS A 134 -0.03 -6.29 71.86
C LYS A 134 -0.38 -4.83 72.21
N TYR A 135 0.58 -4.06 72.69
CA TYR A 135 0.35 -2.69 73.22
C TYR A 135 0.96 -1.61 72.40
N VAL A 136 1.83 -1.96 71.45
CA VAL A 136 2.53 -1.02 70.53
C VAL A 136 2.35 -1.52 69.13
N SER A 137 1.83 -0.65 68.24
CA SER A 137 1.79 -0.88 66.83
C SER A 137 3.05 -0.33 66.16
N VAL A 138 3.63 -1.11 65.26
CA VAL A 138 4.79 -0.73 64.47
C VAL A 138 4.37 -0.53 63.03
N ARG A 139 4.85 0.56 62.40
CA ARG A 139 4.65 0.87 60.98
C ARG A 139 6.00 1.15 60.34
N ILE A 140 6.25 0.50 59.25
CA ILE A 140 7.47 0.66 58.47
C ILE A 140 7.11 1.34 57.14
N GLY A 141 7.92 2.30 56.70
CA GLY A 141 7.67 2.98 55.44
C GLY A 141 8.73 4.03 55.09
N LYS A 142 8.41 4.84 54.12
CA LYS A 142 9.25 5.97 53.70
C LYS A 142 8.54 7.29 53.95
N LEU A 143 9.31 8.29 54.40
CA LEU A 143 8.89 9.67 54.61
C LEU A 143 9.72 10.59 53.74
N PRO A 144 9.14 11.62 53.05
CA PRO A 144 9.93 12.64 52.40
C PRO A 144 10.90 13.32 53.39
N VAL A 145 12.17 13.51 52.98
CA VAL A 145 13.22 14.08 53.84
C VAL A 145 12.83 15.48 54.37
N ASP A 146 12.14 16.27 53.54
CA ASP A 146 11.66 17.62 53.88
C ASP A 146 10.64 17.62 55.04
N ASN A 147 10.00 16.48 55.32
CA ASN A 147 9.04 16.36 56.38
C ASN A 147 9.64 15.76 57.69
N LEU A 148 10.89 15.30 57.64
CA LEU A 148 11.55 14.71 58.82
C LEU A 148 11.66 15.73 60.01
N PRO A 149 12.05 17.01 59.80
CA PRO A 149 12.10 18.01 60.88
C PRO A 149 10.71 18.36 61.44
N LYS A 150 9.65 18.13 60.68
CA LYS A 150 8.26 18.40 61.12
C LYS A 150 7.76 17.42 62.17
N LEU A 151 8.39 16.24 62.31
CA LEU A 151 8.06 15.30 63.35
C LEU A 151 8.21 15.87 64.77
N ASP A 152 9.16 16.77 64.99
CA ASP A 152 9.43 17.42 66.24
C ASP A 152 8.36 18.47 66.64
N TYR A 153 7.45 18.85 65.75
CA TYR A 153 6.35 19.77 66.01
C TYR A 153 5.11 19.09 66.64
N TYR A 154 5.04 17.76 66.59
CA TYR A 154 3.91 17.02 67.11
C TYR A 154 4.20 16.49 68.51
N ASP A 155 3.44 16.93 69.50
CA ASP A 155 3.54 16.53 70.92
C ASP A 155 2.68 15.27 71.21
N GLU A 156 2.87 14.23 70.36
CA GLU A 156 2.12 12.96 70.45
C GLU A 156 3.06 11.83 70.83
N ASN A 157 2.46 10.75 71.42
CA ASN A 157 3.22 9.57 71.90
C ASN A 157 3.62 8.65 70.75
N PHE A 158 4.60 8.99 69.96
CA PHE A 158 5.21 8.12 68.96
C PHE A 158 6.74 8.24 68.97
N PHE A 159 7.39 7.23 68.42
CA PHE A 159 8.86 7.23 68.29
C PHE A 159 9.21 6.80 66.88
N PHE A 160 9.90 7.67 66.11
CA PHE A 160 10.34 7.39 64.75
C PHE A 160 11.82 7.03 64.72
N VAL A 161 12.16 5.88 64.10
CA VAL A 161 13.54 5.39 63.96
C VAL A 161 13.86 5.38 62.47
N PRO A 162 14.74 6.27 61.98
CA PRO A 162 15.23 6.21 60.59
C PRO A 162 16.25 5.09 60.43
N PHE A 163 16.20 4.35 59.32
CA PHE A 163 17.20 3.31 58.98
C PHE A 163 18.14 3.81 57.89
N GLU A 164 17.56 4.40 56.81
CA GLU A 164 18.27 4.84 55.65
C GLU A 164 17.74 6.20 55.21
N THR A 165 18.63 7.17 55.07
CA THR A 165 18.26 8.50 54.59
C THR A 165 18.86 8.74 53.20
N GLY A 166 18.00 8.70 52.18
CA GLY A 166 18.34 9.02 50.80
C GLY A 166 18.21 10.54 50.52
N LYS A 167 18.37 10.93 49.28
CA LYS A 167 18.25 12.35 48.84
C LYS A 167 16.82 12.90 48.94
N SER A 168 15.80 12.08 48.69
CA SER A 168 14.39 12.50 48.62
C SER A 168 13.52 11.86 49.71
N PHE A 169 13.85 10.68 50.16
CA PHE A 169 13.07 9.93 51.12
C PHE A 169 13.96 9.38 52.26
N CYS A 170 13.40 9.37 53.47
CA CYS A 170 13.93 8.71 54.61
C CYS A 170 13.12 7.45 54.90
N TRP A 171 13.78 6.29 54.93
CA TRP A 171 13.19 5.04 55.30
C TRP A 171 13.27 4.88 56.83
N GLY A 172 12.14 4.54 57.46
CA GLY A 172 12.11 4.43 58.90
C GLY A 172 10.88 3.66 59.40
N MET A 173 10.87 3.41 60.70
CA MET A 173 9.71 2.87 61.37
C MET A 173 9.25 3.79 62.50
N TYR A 174 7.96 3.81 62.77
CA TYR A 174 7.44 4.44 63.96
C TYR A 174 6.70 3.45 64.83
N PHE A 175 6.86 3.69 66.13
CA PHE A 175 6.23 2.96 67.20
C PHE A 175 5.15 3.83 67.81
N VAL A 176 3.96 3.28 68.02
CA VAL A 176 2.82 4.01 68.56
C VAL A 176 2.03 3.12 69.51
N PRO A 177 1.59 3.60 70.73
CA PRO A 177 0.67 2.88 71.56
C PRO A 177 -0.62 2.55 70.85
N GLU A 178 -1.17 1.35 70.98
CA GLU A 178 -2.35 0.91 70.24
C GLU A 178 -3.56 1.85 70.44
N ARG A 179 -3.67 2.53 71.62
CA ARG A 179 -4.72 3.52 71.90
C ARG A 179 -4.64 4.78 71.04
N ASP A 180 -3.43 5.21 70.60
CA ASP A 180 -3.18 6.48 69.88
C ASP A 180 -2.92 6.22 68.39
N LYS A 181 -3.00 4.99 67.95
CA LYS A 181 -2.64 4.49 66.62
C LYS A 181 -3.30 5.26 65.49
N GLN A 182 -4.61 5.43 65.56
CA GLN A 182 -5.34 6.06 64.45
C GLN A 182 -4.94 7.52 64.25
N ARG A 183 -4.77 8.24 65.37
CA ARG A 183 -4.37 9.66 65.33
C ARG A 183 -2.95 9.85 64.79
N VAL A 184 -2.02 9.00 65.19
CA VAL A 184 -0.64 9.04 64.71
C VAL A 184 -0.54 8.55 63.26
N ASP A 185 -1.29 7.49 62.90
CA ASP A 185 -1.36 7.05 61.49
C ASP A 185 -1.86 8.19 60.59
N ASP A 186 -2.85 9.01 61.03
CA ASP A 186 -3.34 10.19 60.30
C ASP A 186 -2.29 11.30 60.18
N ILE A 187 -1.50 11.55 61.21
CA ILE A 187 -0.37 12.51 61.19
C ILE A 187 0.66 12.06 60.18
N PHE A 188 1.11 10.82 60.20
CA PHE A 188 2.09 10.30 59.23
C PHE A 188 1.56 10.28 57.82
N HIS A 189 0.26 10.00 57.65
CA HIS A 189 -0.39 10.10 56.32
C HIS A 189 -0.41 11.54 55.80
N SER A 190 -0.66 12.54 56.67
CA SER A 190 -0.60 13.97 56.28
C SER A 190 0.80 14.43 55.86
N MET A 191 1.83 13.78 56.36
CA MET A 191 3.24 14.01 56.03
C MET A 191 3.71 13.19 54.81
N TYR A 192 2.78 12.54 54.10
CA TYR A 192 3.08 11.69 52.95
C TYR A 192 3.95 10.47 53.26
N PHE A 193 3.73 9.88 54.48
CA PHE A 193 4.38 8.64 54.84
C PHE A 193 3.75 7.48 54.03
N GLU A 194 4.54 6.86 53.18
CA GLU A 194 4.10 5.68 52.44
C GLU A 194 4.45 4.41 53.20
N ARG A 195 3.41 3.76 53.72
CA ARG A 195 3.57 2.53 54.50
C ARG A 195 3.93 1.34 53.62
N ILE A 196 4.97 0.60 53.99
CA ILE A 196 5.31 -0.69 53.44
C ILE A 196 4.49 -1.77 54.17
N ARG A 197 3.88 -2.64 53.41
CA ARG A 197 3.24 -3.85 53.93
C ARG A 197 4.17 -5.03 53.70
N ILE A 198 4.86 -5.46 54.76
CA ILE A 198 5.65 -6.68 54.71
C ILE A 198 4.66 -7.86 54.69
N PRO A 199 4.74 -8.75 53.68
CA PRO A 199 3.84 -9.90 53.63
C PRO A 199 4.01 -10.84 54.84
N SER A 200 2.93 -11.45 55.26
CA SER A 200 2.91 -12.31 56.48
C SER A 200 3.76 -13.59 56.39
N TYR A 201 4.18 -13.96 55.20
CA TYR A 201 5.08 -15.09 54.95
C TYR A 201 6.56 -14.76 55.19
N VAL A 202 6.91 -13.49 55.39
CA VAL A 202 8.27 -13.05 55.72
C VAL A 202 8.50 -13.21 57.21
N SER A 203 9.44 -14.07 57.59
CA SER A 203 9.80 -14.36 58.99
C SER A 203 11.31 -14.34 59.17
N GLY A 204 11.76 -13.99 60.39
CA GLY A 204 13.18 -13.89 60.71
C GLY A 204 13.76 -12.49 60.58
N ASP A 205 15.08 -12.36 60.51
CA ASP A 205 15.80 -11.11 60.28
C ASP A 205 15.72 -10.66 58.81
N ALA A 206 15.91 -9.38 58.55
CA ALA A 206 15.81 -8.81 57.17
C ALA A 206 16.75 -9.50 56.18
N ASP A 207 17.98 -9.80 56.61
CA ASP A 207 18.99 -10.43 55.74
C ASP A 207 18.65 -11.91 55.46
N GLU A 208 18.20 -12.67 56.45
CA GLU A 208 17.71 -14.05 56.24
C GLU A 208 16.48 -14.11 55.35
N ALA A 209 15.54 -13.16 55.53
CA ALA A 209 14.35 -13.08 54.72
C ALA A 209 14.67 -12.76 53.24
N LEU A 210 15.61 -11.84 52.99
CA LEU A 210 16.09 -11.51 51.65
C LEU A 210 16.74 -12.72 50.98
N GLU A 211 17.58 -13.47 51.69
CA GLU A 211 18.23 -14.64 51.13
C GLU A 211 17.24 -15.74 50.76
N LYS A 212 16.27 -16.04 51.65
CA LYS A 212 15.19 -17.00 51.37
C LYS A 212 14.31 -16.58 50.18
N LEU A 213 13.94 -15.27 50.09
CA LEU A 213 13.15 -14.76 48.97
C LEU A 213 13.91 -14.86 47.66
N LYS A 214 15.19 -14.52 47.65
CA LYS A 214 16.05 -14.66 46.46
C LYS A 214 16.16 -16.11 46.01
N GLN A 215 16.43 -17.03 46.96
CA GLN A 215 16.48 -18.48 46.66
C GLN A 215 15.16 -18.98 46.07
N THR A 216 14.02 -18.49 46.58
CA THR A 216 12.69 -18.84 46.03
C THR A 216 12.49 -18.28 44.65
N ILE A 217 12.86 -17.01 44.40
CA ILE A 217 12.78 -16.38 43.08
C ILE A 217 13.68 -17.13 42.06
N ASP A 218 14.89 -17.51 42.46
CA ASP A 218 15.80 -18.26 41.62
C ASP A 218 15.23 -19.64 41.26
N ALA A 219 14.65 -20.35 42.26
CA ALA A 219 13.96 -21.62 42.02
C ALA A 219 12.77 -21.48 41.07
N ASP A 220 11.89 -20.50 41.33
CA ASP A 220 10.71 -20.22 40.49
C ASP A 220 11.14 -19.78 39.08
N THR A 221 12.26 -19.04 38.95
CA THR A 221 12.82 -18.62 37.65
C THR A 221 13.34 -19.81 36.84
N VAL A 222 14.04 -20.74 37.49
CA VAL A 222 14.51 -21.98 36.86
C VAL A 222 13.33 -22.85 36.42
N GLU A 223 12.27 -22.94 37.23
CA GLU A 223 11.06 -23.68 36.86
C GLU A 223 10.34 -23.02 35.70
N ASN A 224 10.20 -21.69 35.69
CA ASN A 224 9.62 -20.93 34.60
C ASN A 224 10.41 -21.10 33.30
N ALA A 225 11.74 -21.15 33.38
CA ALA A 225 12.61 -21.42 32.22
C ALA A 225 12.36 -22.84 31.65
N LYS A 226 12.19 -23.85 32.51
CA LYS A 226 11.84 -25.21 32.05
C LYS A 226 10.47 -25.28 31.38
N ILE A 227 9.49 -24.56 31.88
CA ILE A 227 8.15 -24.49 31.26
C ILE A 227 8.23 -23.79 29.90
N ASN A 228 9.01 -22.72 29.78
CA ASN A 228 9.24 -22.07 28.49
C ASN A 228 9.93 -22.99 27.48
N GLU A 229 10.88 -23.83 27.92
CA GLU A 229 11.50 -24.84 27.07
C GLU A 229 10.48 -25.88 26.59
N GLN A 230 9.62 -26.38 27.49
CA GLN A 230 8.53 -27.29 27.11
C GLN A 230 7.53 -26.68 26.14
N ILE A 231 7.20 -25.40 26.30
CA ILE A 231 6.35 -24.65 25.35
C ILE A 231 7.04 -24.56 23.98
N ASN A 232 8.35 -24.27 23.93
CA ASN A 232 9.11 -24.19 22.69
C ASN A 232 9.23 -25.58 22.00
N GLU A 233 9.39 -26.65 22.76
CA GLU A 233 9.37 -28.01 22.21
C GLU A 233 8.00 -28.37 21.63
N LEU A 234 6.92 -27.99 22.34
CA LEU A 234 5.56 -28.17 21.86
C LEU A 234 5.32 -27.39 20.58
N ALA A 235 5.77 -26.14 20.50
CA ALA A 235 5.69 -25.29 19.32
C ALA A 235 6.44 -25.90 18.12
N ALA A 236 7.67 -26.37 18.32
CA ALA A 236 8.46 -27.00 17.28
C ALA A 236 7.83 -28.28 16.72
N LYS A 237 7.15 -29.07 17.57
CA LYS A 237 6.41 -30.26 17.13
C LYS A 237 5.09 -29.89 16.42
N ALA A 238 4.43 -28.83 16.86
CA ALA A 238 3.15 -28.38 16.30
C ALA A 238 3.32 -27.64 14.97
N GLU A 239 4.41 -26.91 14.76
CA GLU A 239 4.63 -26.06 13.58
C GLU A 239 4.35 -26.76 12.25
N PRO A 240 4.92 -27.95 11.91
CA PRO A 240 4.70 -28.60 10.63
C PRO A 240 3.26 -29.09 10.44
N GLU A 241 2.61 -29.58 11.53
CA GLU A 241 1.23 -30.05 11.46
C GLU A 241 0.25 -28.87 11.33
N LEU A 242 0.45 -27.82 12.12
CA LEU A 242 -0.38 -26.60 12.08
C LEU A 242 -0.23 -25.87 10.74
N GLN A 243 0.98 -25.82 10.16
CA GLN A 243 1.20 -25.19 8.85
C GLN A 243 0.43 -25.92 7.73
N LYS A 244 0.46 -27.25 7.73
CA LYS A 244 -0.30 -28.07 6.77
C LYS A 244 -1.81 -27.91 6.94
N ALA A 245 -2.28 -28.01 8.18
CA ALA A 245 -3.69 -27.84 8.50
C ALA A 245 -4.20 -26.44 8.14
N PHE A 246 -3.41 -25.41 8.42
CA PHE A 246 -3.76 -24.03 8.10
C PHE A 246 -3.89 -23.79 6.60
N SER A 247 -2.93 -24.27 5.79
CA SER A 247 -2.98 -24.09 4.33
C SER A 247 -4.21 -24.79 3.73
N LYS A 248 -4.56 -25.99 4.18
CA LYS A 248 -5.74 -26.71 3.71
C LYS A 248 -7.04 -26.10 4.21
N LEU A 249 -7.11 -25.75 5.49
CA LEU A 249 -8.29 -25.13 6.08
C LEU A 249 -8.61 -23.80 5.41
N ARG A 250 -7.60 -23.00 5.11
CA ARG A 250 -7.76 -21.75 4.36
C ARG A 250 -8.29 -22.00 2.96
N PHE A 251 -7.74 -23.00 2.27
CA PHE A 251 -8.24 -23.37 0.94
C PHE A 251 -9.71 -23.78 0.96
N ILE A 252 -10.11 -24.62 1.92
CA ILE A 252 -11.52 -25.07 2.07
C ILE A 252 -12.41 -23.87 2.45
N HIS A 253 -11.96 -23.04 3.38
CA HIS A 253 -12.67 -21.82 3.78
C HIS A 253 -12.90 -20.87 2.61
N ASP A 254 -11.85 -20.55 1.84
CA ASP A 254 -11.95 -19.65 0.68
C ASP A 254 -12.82 -20.25 -0.43
N THR A 255 -12.74 -21.57 -0.64
CA THR A 255 -13.60 -22.28 -1.59
C THR A 255 -15.06 -22.26 -1.16
N PHE A 256 -15.33 -22.45 0.13
CA PHE A 256 -16.69 -22.36 0.68
C PHE A 256 -17.29 -20.97 0.53
N ASP A 257 -16.50 -19.92 0.74
CA ASP A 257 -16.94 -18.53 0.58
C ASP A 257 -17.36 -18.20 -0.87
N LEU A 258 -16.83 -18.93 -1.86
CA LEU A 258 -17.24 -18.78 -3.26
C LEU A 258 -18.66 -19.26 -3.52
N ARG A 259 -19.26 -20.07 -2.64
CA ARG A 259 -20.67 -20.47 -2.75
C ARG A 259 -21.63 -19.30 -2.84
N ARG A 260 -21.29 -18.16 -2.23
CA ARG A 260 -22.08 -16.91 -2.30
C ARG A 260 -22.27 -16.39 -3.73
N ASN A 261 -21.35 -16.73 -4.63
CA ASN A 261 -21.42 -16.34 -6.03
C ASN A 261 -22.26 -17.32 -6.88
N ALA A 262 -22.62 -18.47 -6.30
CA ALA A 262 -23.50 -19.43 -6.94
C ALA A 262 -24.97 -19.09 -6.70
N ALA A 263 -25.80 -19.34 -7.69
CA ALA A 263 -27.25 -19.27 -7.54
C ALA A 263 -27.83 -20.68 -7.52
N ALA A 264 -28.86 -20.88 -6.68
CA ALA A 264 -29.61 -22.12 -6.61
C ALA A 264 -30.98 -21.96 -7.26
N LEU A 265 -31.39 -22.99 -8.05
CA LEU A 265 -32.73 -23.16 -8.56
C LEU A 265 -33.13 -24.63 -8.40
N ASN A 266 -34.06 -24.91 -7.49
CA ASN A 266 -34.39 -26.25 -7.03
C ASN A 266 -33.12 -26.97 -6.52
N ASP A 267 -32.85 -28.20 -7.01
CA ASP A 267 -31.68 -29.01 -6.64
C ASP A 267 -30.45 -28.76 -7.53
N LYS A 268 -30.45 -27.71 -8.33
CA LYS A 268 -29.36 -27.37 -9.24
C LYS A 268 -28.69 -26.06 -8.84
N PHE A 269 -27.34 -26.03 -8.97
CA PHE A 269 -26.58 -24.82 -8.87
C PHE A 269 -26.24 -24.23 -10.23
N TYR A 270 -26.03 -22.93 -10.26
CA TYR A 270 -25.57 -22.17 -11.42
C TYR A 270 -24.41 -21.28 -11.00
N LEU A 271 -23.29 -21.47 -11.69
CA LEU A 271 -22.10 -20.63 -11.55
C LEU A 271 -21.84 -19.90 -12.87
N LYS A 272 -21.46 -18.67 -12.79
CA LYS A 272 -21.15 -17.80 -13.91
C LYS A 272 -19.76 -17.21 -13.74
N GLY A 273 -19.01 -17.13 -14.81
CA GLY A 273 -17.67 -16.55 -14.75
C GLY A 273 -17.01 -16.42 -16.09
N PHE A 274 -15.77 -15.95 -16.09
CA PHE A 274 -14.98 -15.74 -17.29
C PHE A 274 -13.67 -16.53 -17.25
N ILE A 275 -13.28 -17.07 -18.40
CA ILE A 275 -11.98 -17.70 -18.60
C ILE A 275 -11.28 -17.12 -19.84
N PRO A 276 -9.93 -17.12 -19.87
CA PRO A 276 -9.18 -16.82 -21.08
C PRO A 276 -9.46 -17.89 -22.15
N GLU A 277 -9.66 -17.45 -23.37
CA GLU A 277 -10.00 -18.36 -24.48
C GLU A 277 -8.96 -19.47 -24.73
N LYS A 278 -7.69 -19.21 -24.38
CA LYS A 278 -6.60 -20.18 -24.51
C LYS A 278 -6.64 -21.33 -23.49
N GLU A 279 -7.34 -21.13 -22.38
CA GLU A 279 -7.41 -22.11 -21.26
C GLU A 279 -8.66 -23.00 -21.32
N LYS A 280 -9.51 -22.84 -22.35
CA LYS A 280 -10.75 -23.62 -22.50
C LYS A 280 -10.49 -25.13 -22.46
N ASP A 281 -9.56 -25.59 -23.31
CA ASP A 281 -9.27 -27.04 -23.43
C ASP A 281 -8.72 -27.65 -22.13
N ARG A 282 -8.00 -26.83 -21.35
CA ARG A 282 -7.51 -27.24 -20.04
C ARG A 282 -8.62 -27.27 -19.00
N PHE A 283 -9.53 -26.31 -19.09
CA PHE A 283 -10.67 -26.21 -18.18
C PHE A 283 -11.66 -27.36 -18.41
N ASP A 284 -11.97 -27.70 -19.67
CA ASP A 284 -12.86 -28.81 -20.01
C ASP A 284 -12.36 -30.15 -19.46
N LYS A 285 -11.06 -30.43 -19.56
CA LYS A 285 -10.46 -31.66 -19.02
C LYS A 285 -10.65 -31.83 -17.51
N LEU A 286 -10.81 -30.74 -16.76
CA LEU A 286 -11.07 -30.82 -15.32
C LEU A 286 -12.48 -31.30 -14.99
N PHE A 287 -13.42 -31.21 -15.94
CA PHE A 287 -14.83 -31.58 -15.74
C PHE A 287 -15.26 -32.85 -16.51
N GLU A 288 -14.36 -33.45 -17.30
CA GLU A 288 -14.69 -34.69 -18.07
C GLU A 288 -15.23 -35.84 -17.20
N ASP A 289 -14.76 -35.95 -15.95
CA ASP A 289 -15.18 -37.00 -15.02
C ASP A 289 -16.53 -36.71 -14.33
N MET A 290 -17.06 -35.48 -14.42
CA MET A 290 -18.29 -35.05 -13.75
C MET A 290 -19.48 -35.06 -14.73
N ARG A 291 -20.20 -36.19 -14.81
CA ARG A 291 -21.30 -36.38 -15.78
C ARG A 291 -22.52 -35.50 -15.53
N SER A 292 -22.73 -35.04 -14.30
CA SER A 292 -23.89 -34.20 -13.90
C SER A 292 -23.62 -32.73 -14.03
N VAL A 293 -22.36 -32.32 -14.27
CA VAL A 293 -21.97 -30.91 -14.45
C VAL A 293 -21.90 -30.59 -15.94
N SER A 294 -22.62 -29.56 -16.35
CA SER A 294 -22.62 -29.04 -17.72
C SER A 294 -21.88 -27.71 -17.77
N VAL A 295 -20.88 -27.61 -18.64
CA VAL A 295 -20.12 -26.40 -18.89
C VAL A 295 -20.49 -25.84 -20.25
N VAL A 296 -21.00 -24.63 -20.31
CA VAL A 296 -21.43 -23.94 -21.54
C VAL A 296 -20.64 -22.68 -21.76
N TYR A 297 -20.04 -22.54 -22.95
CA TYR A 297 -19.28 -21.38 -23.34
C TYR A 297 -20.09 -20.42 -24.21
N LEU A 298 -20.12 -19.17 -23.84
CA LEU A 298 -20.80 -18.10 -24.57
C LEU A 298 -19.82 -16.99 -24.95
N PRO A 299 -20.14 -16.19 -25.98
CA PRO A 299 -19.39 -14.97 -26.23
C PRO A 299 -19.37 -14.06 -25.00
N PRO A 300 -18.30 -13.29 -24.78
CA PRO A 300 -18.17 -12.45 -23.59
C PRO A 300 -19.26 -11.38 -23.47
N ASP A 301 -19.84 -10.98 -24.61
CA ASP A 301 -20.89 -9.97 -24.68
C ASP A 301 -22.31 -10.57 -24.67
N ALA A 302 -22.45 -11.88 -24.42
CA ALA A 302 -23.75 -12.57 -24.46
C ALA A 302 -24.72 -12.13 -23.35
N ASP A 303 -24.20 -11.61 -22.26
CA ASP A 303 -24.98 -11.15 -21.13
C ASP A 303 -24.65 -9.70 -20.81
N ALA A 304 -25.61 -8.81 -21.03
CA ALA A 304 -25.47 -7.38 -20.77
C ALA A 304 -25.34 -7.02 -19.27
N SER A 305 -25.69 -7.95 -18.37
CA SER A 305 -25.61 -7.74 -16.92
C SER A 305 -24.20 -7.87 -16.36
N CYS A 306 -23.25 -8.45 -17.12
CA CYS A 306 -21.89 -8.72 -16.70
C CYS A 306 -20.87 -8.10 -17.66
N GLU A 307 -20.02 -7.26 -17.12
CA GLU A 307 -18.91 -6.70 -17.87
C GLU A 307 -17.72 -7.67 -17.84
N PRO A 308 -17.19 -8.08 -19.01
CA PRO A 308 -16.07 -9.01 -19.06
C PRO A 308 -14.81 -8.40 -18.45
N PRO A 309 -14.07 -9.16 -17.61
CA PRO A 309 -12.83 -8.67 -17.01
C PRO A 309 -11.73 -8.52 -18.08
N THR A 310 -10.85 -7.56 -17.86
CA THR A 310 -9.78 -7.21 -18.79
C THR A 310 -8.43 -7.74 -18.33
N VAL A 311 -7.71 -8.43 -19.23
CA VAL A 311 -6.30 -8.82 -19.05
C VAL A 311 -5.45 -8.11 -20.06
N LEU A 312 -4.49 -7.33 -19.59
CA LEU A 312 -3.55 -6.62 -20.46
C LEU A 312 -2.47 -7.57 -20.97
N LYS A 313 -2.42 -7.76 -22.30
CA LYS A 313 -1.33 -8.49 -22.97
C LYS A 313 -0.27 -7.48 -23.40
N ASN A 314 0.87 -7.49 -22.72
CA ASN A 314 1.96 -6.55 -22.94
C ASN A 314 3.23 -7.28 -23.34
N ASN A 315 4.02 -6.66 -24.26
CA ASN A 315 5.31 -7.13 -24.68
C ASN A 315 6.35 -6.99 -23.55
N PHE A 316 7.49 -7.68 -23.67
CA PHE A 316 8.58 -7.59 -22.70
C PHE A 316 9.00 -6.15 -22.39
N LEU A 317 9.03 -5.26 -23.40
CA LEU A 317 9.41 -3.84 -23.22
C LEU A 317 8.37 -3.02 -22.46
N THR A 318 7.07 -3.29 -22.65
CA THR A 318 5.98 -2.51 -22.07
C THR A 318 5.42 -3.10 -20.78
N ARG A 319 5.67 -4.39 -20.53
CA ARG A 319 5.16 -5.13 -19.36
C ARG A 319 5.40 -4.44 -18.00
N PRO A 320 6.56 -3.84 -17.67
CA PRO A 320 6.76 -3.15 -16.40
C PRO A 320 5.85 -1.92 -16.20
N PHE A 321 5.44 -1.26 -17.29
CA PHE A 321 4.57 -0.09 -17.24
C PHE A 321 3.10 -0.43 -17.03
N THR A 322 2.73 -1.73 -17.09
CA THR A 322 1.37 -2.20 -16.79
C THR A 322 0.92 -1.74 -15.41
N MET A 323 1.83 -1.71 -14.42
CA MET A 323 1.54 -1.25 -13.07
C MET A 323 1.04 0.20 -13.03
N LEU A 324 1.56 1.09 -13.89
CA LEU A 324 1.11 2.49 -13.96
C LEU A 324 -0.30 2.60 -14.54
N VAL A 325 -0.62 1.76 -15.53
CA VAL A 325 -1.99 1.69 -16.08
C VAL A 325 -2.96 1.09 -15.06
N GLU A 326 -2.56 0.02 -14.36
CA GLU A 326 -3.34 -0.58 -13.27
C GLU A 326 -3.63 0.41 -12.13
N MET A 327 -2.72 1.35 -11.84
CA MET A 327 -2.91 2.39 -10.82
C MET A 327 -3.97 3.43 -11.23
N TYR A 328 -4.08 3.75 -12.49
CA TYR A 328 -5.11 4.68 -12.98
C TYR A 328 -6.47 3.98 -13.13
N GLY A 329 -6.47 2.76 -13.65
CA GLY A 329 -7.63 1.94 -13.91
C GLY A 329 -7.42 1.12 -15.19
N LEU A 330 -8.00 -0.09 -15.23
CA LEU A 330 -7.93 -0.93 -16.42
C LEU A 330 -8.86 -0.40 -17.54
N PRO A 331 -8.51 -0.60 -18.81
CA PRO A 331 -9.42 -0.24 -19.90
C PRO A 331 -10.64 -1.18 -19.89
N GLU A 332 -11.75 -0.69 -20.39
CA GLU A 332 -12.92 -1.52 -20.68
C GLU A 332 -12.55 -2.72 -21.57
N TYR A 333 -13.34 -3.77 -21.50
CA TYR A 333 -13.13 -4.94 -22.35
C TYR A 333 -13.19 -4.54 -23.84
N LYS A 334 -12.20 -4.95 -24.63
CA LYS A 334 -11.97 -4.49 -26.03
C LYS A 334 -11.55 -3.03 -26.20
N GLY A 335 -11.39 -2.26 -25.13
CA GLY A 335 -10.87 -0.91 -25.17
C GLY A 335 -9.42 -0.82 -25.68
N TYR A 336 -8.92 0.39 -25.79
CA TYR A 336 -7.52 0.63 -26.17
C TYR A 336 -6.58 0.36 -24.99
N ASN A 337 -5.52 -0.41 -25.23
CA ASN A 337 -4.47 -0.64 -24.24
C ASN A 337 -3.43 0.48 -24.28
N PRO A 338 -3.38 1.41 -23.29
CA PRO A 338 -2.48 2.54 -23.31
C PRO A 338 -1.04 2.21 -22.89
N THR A 339 -0.75 0.97 -22.45
CA THR A 339 0.54 0.61 -21.83
C THR A 339 1.74 0.89 -22.74
N ALA A 340 1.60 0.69 -24.06
CA ALA A 340 2.69 0.97 -25.00
C ALA A 340 2.95 2.48 -25.12
N PHE A 341 1.90 3.28 -25.14
CA PHE A 341 1.99 4.73 -25.19
C PHE A 341 2.64 5.27 -23.92
N VAL A 342 2.15 4.85 -22.74
CA VAL A 342 2.74 5.20 -21.43
C VAL A 342 4.21 4.80 -21.35
N ALA A 343 4.56 3.63 -21.83
CA ALA A 343 5.96 3.18 -21.80
C ALA A 343 6.89 4.13 -22.56
N ILE A 344 6.44 4.66 -23.69
CA ILE A 344 7.22 5.59 -24.52
C ILE A 344 7.26 6.97 -23.86
N THR A 345 6.10 7.54 -23.52
CA THR A 345 5.98 8.91 -22.98
C THR A 345 6.65 9.03 -21.63
N TYR A 346 6.41 8.08 -20.72
CA TYR A 346 7.02 8.05 -19.40
C TYR A 346 8.55 7.92 -19.45
N THR A 347 9.06 7.01 -20.31
CA THR A 347 10.50 6.82 -20.48
C THR A 347 11.16 8.06 -21.08
N LEU A 348 10.52 8.67 -22.07
CA LEU A 348 11.00 9.89 -22.71
C LEU A 348 11.04 11.06 -21.75
N LEU A 349 9.93 11.33 -21.04
CA LEU A 349 9.83 12.43 -20.06
C LEU A 349 10.83 12.26 -18.93
N PHE A 350 11.02 11.03 -18.42
CA PHE A 350 12.00 10.74 -17.36
C PHE A 350 13.41 11.07 -17.84
N GLY A 351 13.80 10.62 -19.02
CA GLY A 351 15.11 10.92 -19.58
C GLY A 351 15.34 12.41 -19.77
N ILE A 352 14.34 13.14 -20.26
CA ILE A 352 14.43 14.60 -20.43
C ILE A 352 14.62 15.30 -19.08
N MET A 353 13.79 14.97 -18.09
CA MET A 353 13.79 15.65 -16.79
C MET A 353 15.00 15.27 -15.92
N PHE A 354 15.48 14.03 -16.06
CA PHE A 354 16.58 13.46 -15.27
C PHE A 354 17.70 12.97 -16.18
N GLY A 355 18.28 13.87 -16.96
CA GLY A 355 19.31 13.56 -17.96
C GLY A 355 20.72 13.64 -17.38
N ASP A 356 21.23 12.56 -16.80
CA ASP A 356 22.64 12.40 -16.39
C ASP A 356 23.14 10.98 -16.71
N LEU A 357 24.26 10.88 -17.43
CA LEU A 357 24.79 9.61 -17.91
C LEU A 357 25.32 8.75 -16.74
N GLY A 358 26.01 9.34 -15.78
CA GLY A 358 26.61 8.63 -14.65
C GLY A 358 25.55 8.14 -13.65
N GLN A 359 24.63 9.01 -13.29
CA GLN A 359 23.51 8.67 -12.41
C GLN A 359 22.56 7.67 -13.09
N GLY A 360 22.28 7.83 -14.38
CA GLY A 360 21.50 6.88 -15.18
C GLY A 360 22.10 5.47 -15.18
N LEU A 361 23.43 5.36 -15.29
CA LEU A 361 24.12 4.08 -15.19
C LEU A 361 23.95 3.44 -13.80
N LEU A 362 24.06 4.23 -12.73
CA LEU A 362 23.82 3.72 -11.37
C LEU A 362 22.37 3.24 -11.17
N ILE A 363 21.38 3.95 -11.75
CA ILE A 363 19.98 3.53 -11.73
C ILE A 363 19.79 2.18 -12.45
N VAL A 364 20.43 1.98 -13.60
CA VAL A 364 20.40 0.69 -14.33
C VAL A 364 20.99 -0.43 -13.47
N LEU A 365 22.19 -0.22 -12.93
CA LEU A 365 22.86 -1.21 -12.09
C LEU A 365 22.07 -1.51 -10.81
N GLY A 366 21.53 -0.48 -10.17
CA GLY A 366 20.68 -0.61 -9.00
C GLY A 366 19.38 -1.39 -9.29
N GLY A 367 18.74 -1.09 -10.43
CA GLY A 367 17.57 -1.83 -10.90
C GLY A 367 17.85 -3.32 -11.10
N LEU A 368 18.97 -3.66 -11.73
CA LEU A 368 19.37 -5.05 -11.95
C LEU A 368 19.75 -5.77 -10.66
N ALA A 369 20.52 -5.11 -9.79
CA ALA A 369 20.97 -5.70 -8.51
C ALA A 369 19.81 -5.96 -7.54
N LEU A 370 18.84 -5.05 -7.49
CA LEU A 370 17.70 -5.14 -6.57
C LEU A 370 16.52 -5.97 -7.12
N LYS A 371 16.67 -6.64 -8.27
CA LYS A 371 15.62 -7.44 -8.92
C LYS A 371 14.98 -8.47 -7.96
N LYS A 372 15.77 -9.10 -7.10
CA LYS A 372 15.26 -10.08 -6.12
C LYS A 372 14.43 -9.45 -5.00
N LYS A 373 14.69 -8.19 -4.63
CA LYS A 373 13.98 -7.48 -3.54
C LYS A 373 12.78 -6.68 -4.04
N LEU A 374 12.91 -5.99 -5.17
CA LEU A 374 11.89 -5.10 -5.73
C LEU A 374 10.89 -5.82 -6.65
N GLY A 375 11.17 -7.08 -7.01
CA GLY A 375 10.36 -7.81 -7.98
C GLY A 375 10.66 -7.43 -9.44
N ALA A 376 10.30 -8.33 -10.37
CA ALA A 376 10.65 -8.18 -11.80
C ALA A 376 9.98 -6.98 -12.49
N LYS A 377 8.77 -6.58 -12.06
CA LYS A 377 8.04 -5.44 -12.66
C LYS A 377 8.72 -4.11 -12.34
N ILE A 378 8.99 -3.81 -11.06
CA ILE A 378 9.60 -2.55 -10.61
C ILE A 378 11.04 -2.45 -11.10
N SER A 379 11.83 -3.53 -10.95
CA SER A 379 13.20 -3.59 -11.44
C SER A 379 13.29 -3.31 -12.95
N GLY A 380 12.36 -3.90 -13.73
CA GLY A 380 12.27 -3.65 -15.16
C GLY A 380 11.93 -2.20 -15.52
N LEU A 381 11.07 -1.54 -14.75
CA LEU A 381 10.73 -0.12 -14.89
C LEU A 381 11.98 0.75 -14.65
N VAL A 382 12.59 0.62 -13.47
CA VAL A 382 13.78 1.39 -13.07
C VAL A 382 14.93 1.25 -14.08
N THR A 383 15.19 0.03 -14.57
CA THR A 383 16.25 -0.20 -15.56
C THR A 383 16.00 0.57 -16.86
N ARG A 384 14.75 0.63 -17.36
CA ARG A 384 14.42 1.36 -18.59
C ARG A 384 14.51 2.87 -18.40
N LEU A 385 14.11 3.37 -17.23
CA LEU A 385 14.24 4.78 -16.89
C LEU A 385 15.72 5.20 -16.83
N GLY A 386 16.56 4.37 -16.23
CA GLY A 386 18.01 4.60 -16.19
C GLY A 386 18.64 4.62 -17.59
N ILE A 387 18.22 3.75 -18.51
CA ILE A 387 18.68 3.77 -19.90
C ILE A 387 18.29 5.07 -20.59
N SER A 388 17.07 5.55 -20.41
CA SER A 388 16.62 6.82 -20.96
C SER A 388 17.41 7.99 -20.39
N SER A 389 17.63 8.02 -19.08
CA SER A 389 18.49 9.02 -18.42
C SER A 389 19.89 9.06 -19.00
N MET A 390 20.48 7.91 -19.32
CA MET A 390 21.79 7.85 -20.00
C MET A 390 21.74 8.47 -21.39
N ILE A 391 20.72 8.20 -22.19
CA ILE A 391 20.56 8.76 -23.54
C ILE A 391 20.46 10.29 -23.48
N PHE A 392 19.59 10.82 -22.65
CA PHE A 392 19.45 12.28 -22.50
C PHE A 392 20.63 12.92 -21.77
N GLY A 393 21.27 12.21 -20.84
CA GLY A 393 22.52 12.63 -20.20
C GLY A 393 23.66 12.83 -21.21
N THR A 394 23.75 11.97 -22.24
CA THR A 394 24.69 12.20 -23.35
C THR A 394 24.32 13.44 -24.16
N LEU A 395 23.04 13.71 -24.42
CA LEU A 395 22.58 14.91 -25.12
C LEU A 395 22.90 16.22 -24.38
N TYR A 396 22.80 16.20 -23.04
CA TYR A 396 23.14 17.35 -22.19
C TYR A 396 24.63 17.45 -21.89
N GLY A 397 25.40 16.40 -22.16
CA GLY A 397 26.82 16.34 -21.86
C GLY A 397 27.14 16.14 -20.37
N SER A 398 26.14 15.78 -19.56
CA SER A 398 26.28 15.62 -18.11
C SER A 398 26.73 14.21 -17.71
N PHE A 399 27.84 14.15 -16.96
CA PHE A 399 28.37 12.93 -16.36
C PHE A 399 28.66 13.17 -14.87
N PHE A 400 27.80 12.70 -13.97
CA PHE A 400 27.84 13.01 -12.53
C PHE A 400 27.93 14.52 -12.26
N GLY A 401 27.24 15.35 -13.10
CA GLY A 401 27.24 16.80 -12.99
C GLY A 401 28.42 17.52 -13.63
N TYR A 402 29.40 16.83 -14.19
CA TYR A 402 30.46 17.43 -15.01
C TYR A 402 29.97 17.68 -16.43
N GLU A 403 29.79 18.95 -16.84
CA GLU A 403 29.26 19.34 -18.16
C GLU A 403 30.34 19.45 -19.25
N GLU A 404 31.63 19.44 -18.89
CA GLU A 404 32.74 19.64 -19.83
C GLU A 404 33.42 18.34 -20.26
N LEU A 405 33.10 17.22 -19.60
CA LEU A 405 33.81 15.95 -19.77
C LEU A 405 33.53 15.29 -21.13
N LEU A 406 32.37 15.56 -21.74
CA LEU A 406 31.95 15.02 -23.02
C LEU A 406 32.21 15.98 -24.21
N ASP A 407 32.55 17.25 -23.96
CA ASP A 407 32.84 18.24 -25.03
C ASP A 407 33.87 17.75 -26.04
N PRO A 408 35.04 17.18 -25.64
CA PRO A 408 36.06 16.73 -26.62
C PRO A 408 35.58 15.51 -27.44
N VAL A 409 34.61 14.74 -26.95
CA VAL A 409 34.05 13.61 -27.69
C VAL A 409 33.15 14.12 -28.81
N PHE A 410 32.34 15.14 -28.60
CA PHE A 410 31.43 15.71 -29.57
C PHE A 410 32.19 16.54 -30.64
N GLU A 411 33.24 17.28 -30.24
CA GLU A 411 34.12 17.96 -31.19
C GLU A 411 34.78 17.00 -32.19
N ASN A 412 35.26 15.84 -31.71
CA ASN A 412 35.86 14.81 -32.56
C ASN A 412 34.87 14.15 -33.55
N ILE A 413 33.57 14.13 -33.22
CA ILE A 413 32.51 13.56 -34.09
C ILE A 413 31.97 14.60 -35.06
N GLY A 414 32.33 15.88 -34.90
CA GLY A 414 31.87 16.98 -35.79
C GLY A 414 30.43 17.42 -35.56
N LEU A 415 29.92 17.27 -34.34
CA LEU A 415 28.58 17.64 -33.90
C LEU A 415 28.67 18.92 -33.05
N ASP A 416 28.93 20.07 -33.67
CA ASP A 416 29.07 21.38 -33.01
C ASP A 416 27.78 21.87 -32.30
N PHE A 417 26.65 21.22 -32.57
CA PHE A 417 25.34 21.50 -31.96
C PHE A 417 25.15 20.84 -30.57
N LEU A 418 25.93 19.81 -30.23
CA LEU A 418 25.89 19.11 -28.98
C LEU A 418 27.20 19.35 -28.18
N PRO A 419 27.20 19.36 -26.84
CA PRO A 419 26.06 19.16 -25.90
C PRO A 419 25.20 20.44 -25.68
N LEU A 420 23.94 20.24 -25.34
CA LEU A 420 23.00 21.30 -24.99
C LEU A 420 23.32 21.80 -23.58
N LYS A 421 24.02 22.94 -23.43
CA LYS A 421 24.35 23.53 -22.11
C LYS A 421 23.11 24.15 -21.49
N VAL A 422 22.60 23.51 -20.43
CA VAL A 422 21.29 23.80 -19.80
C VAL A 422 21.18 25.27 -19.36
N PHE A 423 22.18 25.82 -18.67
CA PHE A 423 22.14 27.20 -18.18
C PHE A 423 22.32 28.26 -19.27
N LYS A 424 23.06 27.96 -20.32
CA LYS A 424 23.26 28.92 -21.42
C LYS A 424 22.03 29.03 -22.33
N GLN A 425 21.21 27.98 -22.41
CA GLN A 425 20.08 27.86 -23.34
C GLN A 425 18.75 27.66 -22.61
N THR A 426 18.56 28.26 -21.42
CA THR A 426 17.38 28.12 -20.58
C THR A 426 16.06 28.35 -21.33
N ASN A 427 15.98 29.45 -22.12
CA ASN A 427 14.76 29.76 -22.88
C ASN A 427 14.46 28.71 -23.93
N PHE A 428 15.49 28.17 -24.61
CA PHE A 428 15.34 27.11 -25.59
C PHE A 428 14.79 25.83 -24.93
N ILE A 429 15.30 25.44 -23.77
CA ILE A 429 14.83 24.26 -23.02
C ILE A 429 13.37 24.41 -22.61
N LEU A 430 12.99 25.57 -22.06
CA LEU A 430 11.59 25.83 -21.66
C LEU A 430 10.64 25.78 -22.85
N ILE A 431 11.00 26.41 -23.98
CA ILE A 431 10.19 26.37 -25.18
C ILE A 431 10.09 24.95 -25.75
N THR A 432 11.20 24.21 -25.76
CA THR A 432 11.23 22.81 -26.21
C THR A 432 10.35 21.92 -25.33
N ALA A 433 10.38 22.12 -23.99
CA ALA A 433 9.52 21.39 -23.05
C ALA A 433 8.03 21.63 -23.35
N VAL A 434 7.64 22.89 -23.59
CA VAL A 434 6.26 23.21 -24.00
C VAL A 434 5.92 22.61 -25.37
N ALA A 435 6.84 22.67 -26.33
CA ALA A 435 6.62 22.07 -27.66
C ALA A 435 6.41 20.55 -27.58
N ILE A 436 7.20 19.86 -26.78
CA ILE A 436 7.01 18.42 -26.50
C ILE A 436 5.64 18.18 -25.84
N GLY A 437 5.25 19.00 -24.88
CA GLY A 437 3.94 18.94 -24.24
C GLY A 437 2.78 19.10 -25.24
N VAL A 438 2.86 20.11 -26.09
CA VAL A 438 1.88 20.33 -27.17
C VAL A 438 1.82 19.11 -28.09
N ALA A 439 2.97 18.56 -28.50
CA ALA A 439 3.01 17.37 -29.35
C ALA A 439 2.35 16.15 -28.68
N LEU A 440 2.60 15.92 -27.37
CA LEU A 440 1.99 14.83 -26.62
C LEU A 440 0.48 15.00 -26.47
N ILE A 441 -0.01 16.22 -26.23
CA ILE A 441 -1.45 16.52 -26.19
C ILE A 441 -2.08 16.25 -27.56
N VAL A 442 -1.47 16.71 -28.64
CA VAL A 442 -1.96 16.47 -30.02
C VAL A 442 -2.04 14.97 -30.32
N ILE A 443 -1.01 14.20 -29.95
CA ILE A 443 -1.01 12.74 -30.12
C ILE A 443 -2.14 12.10 -29.32
N SER A 444 -2.35 12.55 -28.07
CA SER A 444 -3.44 12.05 -27.22
C SER A 444 -4.82 12.34 -27.81
N MET A 445 -5.02 13.52 -28.40
CA MET A 445 -6.26 13.87 -29.11
C MET A 445 -6.46 13.01 -30.36
N ILE A 446 -5.39 12.73 -31.11
CA ILE A 446 -5.45 11.83 -32.27
C ILE A 446 -5.83 10.42 -31.83
N LEU A 447 -5.29 9.93 -30.70
CA LEU A 447 -5.67 8.64 -30.13
C LEU A 447 -7.15 8.63 -29.71
N ASN A 448 -7.65 9.71 -29.10
CA ASN A 448 -9.06 9.83 -28.77
C ASN A 448 -9.96 9.74 -30.01
N ILE A 449 -9.60 10.43 -31.07
CA ILE A 449 -10.31 10.38 -32.35
C ILE A 449 -10.32 8.95 -32.91
N TYR A 450 -9.17 8.28 -32.90
CA TYR A 450 -9.04 6.89 -33.36
C TYR A 450 -9.94 5.93 -32.54
N ILE A 451 -9.95 6.08 -31.20
CA ILE A 451 -10.77 5.27 -30.31
C ILE A 451 -12.25 5.55 -30.55
N GLY A 452 -12.65 6.81 -30.70
CA GLY A 452 -14.03 7.20 -30.96
C GLY A 452 -14.56 6.61 -32.26
N PHE A 453 -13.77 6.64 -33.35
CA PHE A 453 -14.16 6.00 -34.61
C PHE A 453 -14.25 4.48 -34.52
N LYS A 454 -13.32 3.84 -33.75
CA LYS A 454 -13.34 2.39 -33.54
C LYS A 454 -14.58 1.95 -32.74
N ASN A 455 -14.97 2.72 -31.75
CA ASN A 455 -16.14 2.46 -30.92
C ASN A 455 -17.46 2.94 -31.54
N LYS A 456 -17.42 3.54 -32.76
CA LYS A 456 -18.55 4.15 -33.44
C LYS A 456 -19.22 5.30 -32.68
N ASP A 457 -18.48 5.91 -31.77
CA ASP A 457 -18.93 7.12 -31.04
C ASP A 457 -18.47 8.37 -31.82
N TYR A 458 -19.24 8.70 -32.85
CA TYR A 458 -18.95 9.83 -33.74
C TYR A 458 -19.08 11.18 -33.04
N GLU A 459 -19.89 11.25 -31.97
CA GLU A 459 -20.06 12.47 -31.19
C GLU A 459 -18.77 12.87 -30.50
N LYS A 460 -18.17 11.94 -29.73
CA LYS A 460 -16.87 12.17 -29.08
C LYS A 460 -15.75 12.38 -30.10
N ALA A 461 -15.78 11.66 -31.24
CA ALA A 461 -14.71 11.72 -32.23
C ALA A 461 -14.67 13.04 -33.01
N ILE A 462 -15.81 13.62 -33.37
CA ILE A 462 -15.89 14.79 -34.24
C ILE A 462 -16.11 16.08 -33.47
N PHE A 463 -17.17 16.13 -32.65
CA PHE A 463 -17.62 17.35 -31.96
C PHE A 463 -17.12 17.46 -30.52
N GLY A 464 -16.55 16.40 -29.95
CA GLY A 464 -15.96 16.41 -28.63
C GLY A 464 -14.79 17.39 -28.51
N CYS A 465 -14.54 17.89 -27.32
CA CYS A 465 -13.45 18.82 -27.06
C CYS A 465 -12.09 18.21 -27.35
N ASN A 466 -11.92 16.91 -27.12
CA ASN A 466 -10.74 16.16 -27.51
C ASN A 466 -10.88 15.47 -28.89
N GLY A 467 -11.93 15.82 -29.67
CA GLY A 467 -12.18 15.34 -31.00
C GLY A 467 -11.51 16.19 -32.11
N ILE A 468 -11.98 16.02 -33.34
CA ILE A 468 -11.41 16.74 -34.52
C ILE A 468 -11.52 18.25 -34.34
N ALA A 469 -12.68 18.76 -33.88
CA ALA A 469 -12.87 20.20 -33.69
C ALA A 469 -11.88 20.76 -32.64
N GLY A 470 -11.70 20.09 -31.52
CA GLY A 470 -10.73 20.47 -30.48
C GLY A 470 -9.29 20.37 -30.98
N LEU A 471 -8.94 19.34 -31.74
CA LEU A 471 -7.60 19.16 -32.33
C LEU A 471 -7.25 20.30 -33.27
N VAL A 472 -8.16 20.68 -34.20
CA VAL A 472 -7.94 21.78 -35.13
C VAL A 472 -7.78 23.11 -34.40
N PHE A 473 -8.66 23.37 -33.43
CA PHE A 473 -8.56 24.57 -32.58
C PHE A 473 -7.22 24.64 -31.84
N TYR A 474 -6.88 23.59 -31.05
CA TYR A 474 -5.67 23.56 -30.23
C TYR A 474 -4.38 23.66 -31.06
N SER A 475 -4.27 22.85 -32.14
CA SER A 475 -3.10 22.86 -33.01
C SER A 475 -2.92 24.20 -33.74
N SER A 476 -4.02 24.86 -34.11
CA SER A 476 -3.97 26.17 -34.79
C SER A 476 -3.53 27.29 -33.84
N VAL A 477 -4.05 27.29 -32.60
CA VAL A 477 -3.63 28.26 -31.59
C VAL A 477 -2.15 28.05 -31.23
N ALA A 478 -1.73 26.81 -31.05
CA ALA A 478 -0.34 26.47 -30.73
C ALA A 478 0.60 26.85 -31.89
N ALA A 479 0.24 26.52 -33.15
CA ALA A 479 1.02 26.88 -34.33
C ALA A 479 1.06 28.41 -34.53
N GLY A 480 -0.04 29.12 -34.30
CA GLY A 480 -0.10 30.57 -34.35
C GLY A 480 0.81 31.23 -33.32
N LEU A 481 0.82 30.72 -32.09
CA LEU A 481 1.66 31.22 -31.00
C LEU A 481 3.16 30.98 -31.30
N VAL A 482 3.52 29.75 -31.67
CA VAL A 482 4.90 29.39 -32.01
C VAL A 482 5.39 30.16 -33.21
N GLY A 483 4.56 30.30 -34.28
CA GLY A 483 4.90 31.05 -35.50
C GLY A 483 5.18 32.52 -35.20
N THR A 484 4.39 33.15 -34.32
CA THR A 484 4.60 34.56 -33.99
C THR A 484 5.77 34.80 -33.02
N LEU A 485 6.00 33.89 -32.06
CA LEU A 485 7.06 34.04 -31.03
C LEU A 485 8.46 33.62 -31.51
N MET A 486 8.55 32.54 -32.32
CA MET A 486 9.85 31.99 -32.76
C MET A 486 10.29 32.43 -34.12
N PHE A 487 9.35 32.63 -35.05
CA PHE A 487 9.67 32.90 -36.45
C PHE A 487 9.33 34.31 -36.90
N ASP A 488 8.74 35.13 -36.01
CA ASP A 488 8.29 36.49 -36.30
C ASP A 488 7.38 36.62 -37.53
N VAL A 489 6.72 35.49 -37.87
CA VAL A 489 5.81 35.39 -39.01
C VAL A 489 4.40 35.75 -38.55
N LYS A 490 3.74 36.70 -39.19
CA LYS A 490 2.33 37.04 -38.96
C LYS A 490 1.41 35.92 -39.45
N VAL A 491 1.42 34.77 -38.75
CA VAL A 491 0.57 33.60 -39.09
C VAL A 491 -0.92 33.89 -38.85
N MET A 492 -1.23 34.73 -37.83
CA MET A 492 -2.61 35.09 -37.47
C MET A 492 -3.24 36.07 -38.46
N SER A 493 -3.49 35.64 -39.69
CA SER A 493 -4.28 36.40 -40.65
C SER A 493 -5.78 36.25 -40.37
N THR A 494 -6.62 37.22 -40.80
CA THR A 494 -8.07 37.18 -40.59
C THR A 494 -8.73 35.87 -41.06
N PRO A 495 -8.43 35.32 -42.25
CA PRO A 495 -8.98 34.03 -42.67
C PRO A 495 -8.52 32.87 -41.80
N PHE A 496 -7.27 32.86 -41.33
CA PHE A 496 -6.75 31.84 -40.41
C PHE A 496 -7.56 31.81 -39.11
N VAL A 497 -7.79 32.97 -38.52
CA VAL A 497 -8.57 33.07 -37.27
C VAL A 497 -10.01 32.61 -37.48
N ILE A 498 -10.66 33.00 -38.59
CA ILE A 498 -12.05 32.61 -38.83
C ILE A 498 -12.19 31.10 -39.06
N PHE A 499 -11.40 30.50 -39.94
CA PHE A 499 -11.55 29.10 -40.33
C PHE A 499 -10.99 28.10 -39.31
N LEU A 500 -9.89 28.45 -38.64
CA LEU A 500 -9.16 27.51 -37.79
C LEU A 500 -9.34 27.74 -36.29
N ILE A 501 -9.92 28.88 -35.87
CA ILE A 501 -10.20 29.17 -34.47
C ILE A 501 -11.71 29.29 -34.24
N VAL A 502 -12.40 30.22 -34.99
CA VAL A 502 -13.82 30.52 -34.70
C VAL A 502 -14.74 29.37 -35.14
N ILE A 503 -14.56 28.78 -36.32
CA ILE A 503 -15.42 27.67 -36.77
C ILE A 503 -15.30 26.45 -35.89
N PRO A 504 -14.11 25.91 -35.51
CA PRO A 504 -14.00 24.79 -34.59
C PRO A 504 -14.60 25.10 -33.20
N LEU A 505 -14.45 26.32 -32.70
CA LEU A 505 -15.03 26.75 -31.43
C LEU A 505 -16.56 26.75 -31.51
N MET A 506 -17.14 27.22 -32.62
CA MET A 506 -18.59 27.14 -32.87
C MET A 506 -19.08 25.71 -33.01
N CYS A 507 -18.28 24.80 -33.58
CA CYS A 507 -18.61 23.37 -33.67
C CYS A 507 -18.67 22.73 -32.26
N ILE A 508 -17.73 23.09 -31.37
CA ILE A 508 -17.71 22.62 -29.97
C ILE A 508 -18.92 23.18 -29.24
N PHE A 509 -19.22 24.48 -29.40
CA PHE A 509 -20.38 25.12 -28.76
C PHE A 509 -21.72 24.48 -29.17
N CYS A 510 -21.84 24.09 -30.44
CA CYS A 510 -23.03 23.43 -30.98
C CYS A 510 -22.96 21.89 -30.91
N ARG A 511 -22.17 21.32 -30.02
CA ARG A 511 -21.98 19.86 -29.88
C ARG A 511 -23.30 19.12 -29.71
N THR A 512 -24.14 19.54 -28.75
CA THR A 512 -25.40 18.87 -28.42
C THR A 512 -26.38 18.80 -29.59
N PRO A 513 -26.71 19.90 -30.30
CA PRO A 513 -27.62 19.83 -31.46
C PRO A 513 -27.04 19.06 -32.63
N PHE A 514 -25.70 19.12 -32.88
CA PHE A 514 -25.07 18.33 -33.91
C PHE A 514 -25.03 16.84 -33.60
N SER A 515 -24.83 16.46 -32.33
CA SER A 515 -24.85 15.06 -31.93
C SER A 515 -26.23 14.44 -32.12
N ILE A 516 -27.30 15.17 -31.75
CA ILE A 516 -28.69 14.77 -31.96
C ILE A 516 -28.98 14.60 -33.47
N ALA A 517 -28.53 15.55 -34.30
CA ALA A 517 -28.72 15.46 -35.74
C ALA A 517 -28.02 14.26 -36.38
N VAL A 518 -26.81 13.90 -35.91
CA VAL A 518 -26.02 12.75 -36.39
C VAL A 518 -26.58 11.44 -35.92
N LYS A 519 -26.96 11.34 -34.62
CA LYS A 519 -27.42 10.10 -33.98
C LYS A 519 -28.82 9.66 -34.43
N TYR A 520 -29.75 10.61 -34.55
CA TYR A 520 -31.15 10.32 -34.86
C TYR A 520 -31.58 10.66 -36.30
N LYS A 521 -30.73 11.24 -37.11
CA LYS A 521 -31.09 11.79 -38.43
C LYS A 521 -32.29 12.73 -38.44
N GLN A 522 -32.66 13.27 -37.29
CA GLN A 522 -33.78 14.16 -37.07
C GLN A 522 -33.32 15.31 -36.17
N TRP A 523 -33.80 16.53 -36.47
CA TRP A 523 -33.53 17.74 -35.69
C TRP A 523 -34.47 17.93 -34.50
N ARG A 524 -35.17 16.86 -34.07
CA ARG A 524 -36.11 16.91 -32.95
C ARG A 524 -35.70 15.93 -31.88
N LEU A 525 -35.70 16.38 -30.59
CA LEU A 525 -35.55 15.58 -29.41
C LEU A 525 -36.62 14.48 -29.33
N SER A 526 -36.29 13.31 -28.86
CA SER A 526 -37.24 12.28 -28.45
C SER A 526 -38.03 12.77 -27.23
N GLU A 527 -39.28 12.30 -27.05
CA GLU A 527 -40.21 12.79 -26.01
C GLU A 527 -39.71 12.52 -24.57
N ASP A 528 -38.69 11.68 -24.40
CA ASP A 528 -38.14 11.30 -23.09
C ASP A 528 -36.91 12.14 -22.63
N GLU A 529 -36.43 13.07 -23.45
CA GLU A 529 -35.34 13.97 -23.03
C GLU A 529 -35.95 15.30 -22.56
N GLU A 530 -35.57 15.77 -21.37
CA GLU A 530 -36.02 17.06 -20.81
C GLU A 530 -35.86 18.19 -21.81
N LYS A 531 -36.92 18.93 -22.06
CA LYS A 531 -36.94 20.10 -22.96
C LYS A 531 -35.99 21.16 -22.41
N MET A 532 -34.75 21.15 -22.85
CA MET A 532 -33.79 22.20 -22.53
C MET A 532 -34.32 23.54 -23.06
N THR A 533 -34.52 24.49 -22.16
CA THR A 533 -34.80 25.86 -22.53
C THR A 533 -33.59 26.46 -23.23
N VAL A 534 -33.79 27.20 -24.33
CA VAL A 534 -32.68 27.82 -25.10
C VAL A 534 -31.72 28.62 -24.21
N GLY A 535 -32.24 29.23 -23.15
CA GLY A 535 -31.41 29.94 -22.16
C GLY A 535 -30.49 29.02 -21.39
N ASN A 536 -30.96 27.86 -20.90
CA ASN A 536 -30.12 26.88 -20.18
C ASN A 536 -29.06 26.27 -21.11
N PHE A 537 -29.44 25.98 -22.37
CA PHE A 537 -28.50 25.49 -23.38
C PHE A 537 -27.33 26.46 -23.60
N ILE A 538 -27.60 27.75 -23.78
CA ILE A 538 -26.58 28.77 -24.00
C ILE A 538 -25.66 28.89 -22.78
N VAL A 539 -26.23 28.92 -21.58
CA VAL A 539 -25.48 29.08 -20.35
C VAL A 539 -24.58 27.85 -20.10
N GLU A 540 -25.13 26.64 -20.20
CA GLU A 540 -24.42 25.39 -19.99
C GLU A 540 -23.25 25.23 -20.98
N ASN A 541 -23.51 25.34 -22.28
CA ASN A 541 -22.45 25.20 -23.28
C ASN A 541 -21.41 26.33 -23.23
N PHE A 542 -21.80 27.53 -22.76
CA PHE A 542 -20.84 28.62 -22.56
C PHE A 542 -19.86 28.29 -21.43
N PHE A 543 -20.36 27.79 -20.28
CA PHE A 543 -19.48 27.40 -19.18
C PHE A 543 -18.63 26.18 -19.53
N GLU A 544 -19.18 25.18 -20.21
CA GLU A 544 -18.43 24.02 -20.70
C GLU A 544 -17.30 24.47 -21.65
N MET A 545 -17.59 25.34 -22.60
CA MET A 545 -16.60 25.90 -23.51
C MET A 545 -15.49 26.68 -22.76
N PHE A 546 -15.87 27.48 -21.75
CA PHE A 546 -14.93 28.24 -20.95
C PHE A 546 -14.01 27.31 -20.13
N GLU A 547 -14.57 26.26 -19.54
CA GLU A 547 -13.81 25.22 -18.83
C GLU A 547 -12.77 24.56 -19.74
N PHE A 548 -13.14 24.24 -20.98
CA PHE A 548 -12.20 23.67 -21.94
C PHE A 548 -11.05 24.61 -22.29
N LEU A 549 -11.34 25.86 -22.53
CA LEU A 549 -10.31 26.86 -22.84
C LEU A 549 -9.32 26.96 -21.68
N LEU A 550 -9.83 27.03 -20.45
CA LEU A 550 -9.00 27.03 -19.25
C LEU A 550 -8.17 25.74 -19.12
N SER A 551 -8.79 24.58 -19.38
CA SER A 551 -8.12 23.28 -19.34
C SER A 551 -6.98 23.20 -20.36
N TYR A 552 -7.17 23.70 -21.58
CA TYR A 552 -6.09 23.71 -22.60
C TYR A 552 -4.91 24.57 -22.18
N VAL A 553 -5.17 25.78 -21.66
CA VAL A 553 -4.12 26.67 -21.17
C VAL A 553 -3.40 26.05 -19.99
N SER A 554 -4.16 25.58 -18.98
CA SER A 554 -3.60 24.98 -17.77
C SER A 554 -2.73 23.76 -18.09
N ASN A 555 -3.22 22.85 -18.94
CA ASN A 555 -2.48 21.64 -19.31
C ASN A 555 -1.21 21.95 -20.12
N THR A 556 -1.27 22.96 -21.01
CA THR A 556 -0.08 23.39 -21.75
C THR A 556 0.96 24.00 -20.83
N MET A 557 0.52 24.84 -19.89
CA MET A 557 1.42 25.43 -18.89
C MET A 557 2.02 24.39 -17.93
N SER A 558 1.30 23.27 -17.69
CA SER A 558 1.77 22.17 -16.84
C SER A 558 3.06 21.53 -17.37
N PHE A 559 3.28 21.54 -18.69
CA PHE A 559 4.51 21.01 -19.32
C PHE A 559 5.75 21.90 -19.12
N LEU A 560 5.60 23.18 -18.68
CA LEU A 560 6.74 23.97 -18.22
C LEU A 560 7.50 23.30 -17.06
N ARG A 561 6.82 22.47 -16.29
CA ARG A 561 7.43 21.66 -15.23
C ARG A 561 8.54 20.76 -15.76
N VAL A 562 8.41 20.20 -16.95
CA VAL A 562 9.46 19.38 -17.58
C VAL A 562 10.75 20.18 -17.69
N GLY A 563 10.68 21.38 -18.27
CA GLY A 563 11.83 22.28 -18.37
C GLY A 563 12.33 22.76 -16.99
N GLY A 564 11.41 23.00 -16.05
CA GLY A 564 11.74 23.36 -14.67
C GLY A 564 12.59 22.31 -13.96
N PHE A 565 12.27 21.02 -14.13
CA PHE A 565 13.05 19.93 -13.54
C PHE A 565 14.41 19.71 -14.23
N VAL A 566 14.52 19.94 -15.55
CA VAL A 566 15.83 19.96 -16.23
C VAL A 566 16.75 21.00 -15.61
N LEU A 567 16.22 22.22 -15.39
CA LEU A 567 16.97 23.32 -14.75
C LEU A 567 17.28 23.03 -13.27
N SER A 568 16.33 22.42 -12.54
CA SER A 568 16.51 22.02 -11.14
C SER A 568 17.63 20.99 -10.99
N HIS A 569 17.66 19.98 -11.87
CA HIS A 569 18.72 18.98 -11.89
C HIS A 569 20.10 19.61 -12.09
N ALA A 570 20.26 20.40 -13.13
CA ALA A 570 21.50 21.11 -13.38
C ALA A 570 21.88 22.03 -12.19
N GLY A 571 20.90 22.73 -11.59
CA GLY A 571 21.11 23.55 -10.39
C GLY A 571 21.57 22.78 -9.18
N MET A 572 20.97 21.64 -8.87
CA MET A 572 21.39 20.79 -7.76
C MET A 572 22.79 20.23 -7.97
N MET A 573 23.13 19.83 -9.20
CA MET A 573 24.47 19.37 -9.51
C MET A 573 25.50 20.48 -9.39
N LEU A 574 25.17 21.70 -9.79
CA LEU A 574 26.04 22.87 -9.58
C LEU A 574 26.31 23.12 -8.07
N VAL A 575 25.31 22.99 -7.22
CA VAL A 575 25.47 23.09 -5.76
C VAL A 575 26.42 22.01 -5.23
N VAL A 576 26.26 20.75 -5.65
CA VAL A 576 27.13 19.64 -5.24
C VAL A 576 28.58 19.93 -5.65
N MET A 577 28.81 20.40 -6.89
CA MET A 577 30.14 20.77 -7.39
C MET A 577 30.75 21.94 -6.59
N THR A 578 29.98 22.99 -6.33
CA THR A 578 30.45 24.13 -5.52
C THR A 578 30.81 23.71 -4.10
N LEU A 579 30.00 22.85 -3.47
CA LEU A 579 30.31 22.29 -2.14
C LEU A 579 31.60 21.45 -2.17
N MET A 580 31.80 20.66 -3.23
CA MET A 580 33.02 19.87 -3.40
C MET A 580 34.26 20.79 -3.48
N GLU A 581 34.20 21.88 -4.24
CA GLU A 581 35.31 22.83 -4.38
C GLU A 581 35.64 23.58 -3.07
N MET A 582 34.64 23.81 -2.23
CA MET A 582 34.82 24.44 -0.92
C MET A 582 35.46 23.49 0.13
N CYS A 583 35.46 22.19 -0.11
CA CYS A 583 35.97 21.19 0.81
C CYS A 583 37.49 20.93 0.61
N SER A 584 38.14 20.39 1.64
CA SER A 584 39.54 19.93 1.54
C SER A 584 39.66 18.76 0.55
N ALA A 585 40.80 18.63 -0.12
CA ALA A 585 41.03 17.59 -1.12
C ALA A 585 40.73 16.15 -0.66
N ALA A 586 40.88 15.86 0.63
CA ALA A 586 40.53 14.56 1.21
C ALA A 586 38.98 14.33 1.34
N ALA A 587 38.20 15.39 1.46
CA ALA A 587 36.73 15.32 1.62
C ALA A 587 36.00 15.40 0.28
N GLN A 588 36.61 15.92 -0.78
CA GLN A 588 36.00 16.07 -2.10
C GLN A 588 35.32 14.81 -2.65
N PRO A 589 35.98 13.63 -2.69
CA PRO A 589 35.33 12.42 -3.24
C PRO A 589 34.14 11.97 -2.40
N PHE A 590 34.19 12.21 -1.09
CA PHE A 590 33.09 11.87 -0.20
C PHE A 590 31.86 12.77 -0.44
N VAL A 591 32.07 14.07 -0.60
CA VAL A 591 31.01 15.04 -0.93
C VAL A 591 30.41 14.74 -2.29
N LEU A 592 31.23 14.39 -3.28
CA LEU A 592 30.76 14.05 -4.62
C LEU A 592 29.87 12.80 -4.59
N VAL A 593 30.31 11.72 -3.94
CA VAL A 593 29.55 10.46 -3.87
C VAL A 593 28.25 10.65 -3.10
N LEU A 594 28.30 11.28 -1.92
CA LEU A 594 27.11 11.49 -1.08
C LEU A 594 26.14 12.47 -1.74
N GLY A 595 26.62 13.55 -2.36
CA GLY A 595 25.84 14.53 -3.07
C GLY A 595 25.12 13.93 -4.27
N ASN A 596 25.84 13.17 -5.12
CA ASN A 596 25.23 12.46 -6.25
C ASN A 596 24.21 11.41 -5.80
N LEU A 597 24.48 10.67 -4.74
CA LEU A 597 23.53 9.68 -4.20
C LEU A 597 22.25 10.39 -3.68
N PHE A 598 22.42 11.50 -2.98
CA PHE A 598 21.29 12.28 -2.47
C PHE A 598 20.44 12.84 -3.61
N VAL A 599 21.06 13.50 -4.60
CA VAL A 599 20.37 14.06 -5.77
C VAL A 599 19.66 12.94 -6.53
N MET A 600 20.35 11.81 -6.82
CA MET A 600 19.78 10.69 -7.56
C MET A 600 18.53 10.11 -6.88
N VAL A 601 18.55 9.92 -5.57
CA VAL A 601 17.41 9.32 -4.84
C VAL A 601 16.27 10.33 -4.70
N MET A 602 16.55 11.54 -4.23
CA MET A 602 15.52 12.55 -3.98
C MET A 602 14.88 13.05 -5.25
N GLU A 603 15.69 13.45 -6.21
CA GLU A 603 15.20 14.02 -7.45
C GLU A 603 14.59 12.94 -8.35
N GLY A 604 15.22 11.76 -8.46
CA GLY A 604 14.69 10.65 -9.23
C GLY A 604 13.29 10.23 -8.78
N MET A 605 13.04 10.24 -7.45
CA MET A 605 11.71 9.97 -6.89
C MET A 605 10.71 11.10 -7.23
N ILE A 606 11.10 12.36 -7.05
CA ILE A 606 10.23 13.51 -7.33
C ILE A 606 9.89 13.55 -8.82
N VAL A 607 10.86 13.39 -9.71
CA VAL A 607 10.66 13.35 -11.18
C VAL A 607 9.70 12.22 -11.54
N ALA A 608 9.88 11.01 -11.01
CA ALA A 608 8.98 9.89 -11.27
C ALA A 608 7.51 10.23 -10.90
N ILE A 609 7.28 10.85 -9.73
CA ILE A 609 5.95 11.28 -9.29
C ILE A 609 5.38 12.37 -10.22
N GLN A 610 6.19 13.34 -10.62
CA GLN A 610 5.73 14.43 -11.49
C GLN A 610 5.36 13.96 -12.89
N ILE A 611 6.03 12.93 -13.40
CA ILE A 611 5.68 12.34 -14.68
C ILE A 611 4.36 11.55 -14.57
N ILE A 612 4.15 10.77 -13.48
CA ILE A 612 2.86 10.11 -13.25
C ILE A 612 1.73 11.14 -13.27
N ARG A 613 1.96 12.29 -12.63
CA ARG A 613 0.99 13.37 -12.63
C ARG A 613 0.71 13.90 -14.04
N LEU A 614 1.74 14.15 -14.84
CA LEU A 614 1.58 14.58 -16.24
C LEU A 614 0.83 13.53 -17.08
N GLU A 615 1.15 12.25 -16.90
CA GLU A 615 0.48 11.16 -17.61
C GLU A 615 -1.01 11.08 -17.26
N PHE A 616 -1.35 11.15 -15.98
CA PHE A 616 -2.72 10.92 -15.52
C PHE A 616 -3.64 12.11 -15.75
N TYR A 617 -3.17 13.34 -15.50
CA TYR A 617 -4.04 14.51 -15.55
C TYR A 617 -4.02 15.21 -16.91
N GLU A 618 -2.89 15.31 -17.59
CA GLU A 618 -2.76 16.04 -18.85
C GLU A 618 -2.93 15.15 -20.08
N ILE A 619 -2.52 13.88 -20.00
CA ILE A 619 -2.49 12.96 -21.16
C ILE A 619 -3.69 12.01 -21.13
N PHE A 620 -3.85 11.21 -20.06
CA PHE A 620 -4.93 10.21 -19.97
C PHE A 620 -6.32 10.82 -19.97
N SER A 621 -6.51 11.93 -19.27
CA SER A 621 -7.79 12.67 -19.26
C SER A 621 -8.35 13.02 -20.65
N ARG A 622 -7.51 12.92 -21.70
CA ARG A 622 -7.91 13.24 -23.07
C ARG A 622 -8.52 12.07 -23.83
N PHE A 623 -8.09 10.84 -23.58
CA PHE A 623 -8.47 9.71 -24.41
C PHE A 623 -8.76 8.43 -23.66
N TYR A 624 -8.48 8.36 -22.36
CA TYR A 624 -8.53 7.13 -21.60
C TYR A 624 -9.50 7.21 -20.43
N GLU A 625 -10.44 6.27 -20.39
CA GLU A 625 -11.37 6.06 -19.28
C GLU A 625 -11.06 4.70 -18.66
N GLY A 626 -10.71 4.69 -17.36
CA GLY A 626 -10.38 3.48 -16.60
C GLY A 626 -11.63 2.88 -15.99
N GLY A 627 -12.47 2.21 -16.80
CA GLY A 627 -13.72 1.58 -16.32
C GLY A 627 -13.71 0.06 -16.27
N GLY A 628 -12.60 -0.59 -16.71
CA GLY A 628 -12.54 -2.04 -16.84
C GLY A 628 -12.36 -2.77 -15.51
N LYS A 629 -12.96 -3.94 -15.38
CA LYS A 629 -12.81 -4.84 -14.23
C LYS A 629 -11.51 -5.63 -14.32
N PRO A 630 -10.75 -5.82 -13.22
CA PRO A 630 -9.58 -6.66 -13.20
C PRO A 630 -9.98 -8.15 -13.32
N PHE A 631 -9.16 -8.92 -14.03
CA PHE A 631 -9.29 -10.37 -14.05
C PHE A 631 -8.63 -10.95 -12.79
N GLU A 632 -9.45 -11.36 -11.84
CA GLU A 632 -9.03 -12.00 -10.60
C GLU A 632 -9.51 -13.46 -10.63
N PRO A 633 -8.64 -14.39 -11.06
CA PRO A 633 -9.02 -15.81 -11.06
C PRO A 633 -9.21 -16.29 -9.63
N VAL A 634 -10.30 -17.04 -9.40
CA VAL A 634 -10.48 -17.77 -8.15
C VAL A 634 -9.44 -18.86 -8.08
N GLY A 635 -8.74 -18.91 -6.98
CA GLY A 635 -7.73 -19.92 -6.73
C GLY A 635 -6.95 -19.49 -5.49
N VAL A 636 -6.36 -20.45 -4.81
CA VAL A 636 -5.28 -20.16 -3.89
C VAL A 636 -4.26 -19.34 -4.68
N LYS A 637 -3.83 -18.21 -4.18
CA LYS A 637 -2.65 -17.52 -4.71
C LYS A 637 -1.47 -18.48 -4.55
N PHE A 638 -1.41 -19.49 -5.42
CA PHE A 638 -0.14 -20.12 -5.69
C PHE A 638 0.71 -18.96 -6.17
N THR A 639 1.68 -18.55 -5.40
CA THR A 639 2.78 -17.74 -5.87
C THR A 639 3.37 -18.55 -7.02
N ALA A 640 2.80 -18.36 -8.21
CA ALA A 640 3.43 -18.82 -9.41
C ALA A 640 4.79 -18.16 -9.39
N GLN A 641 5.81 -18.93 -9.06
CA GLN A 641 7.18 -18.62 -9.44
C GLN A 641 7.11 -18.54 -10.96
N THR A 642 6.82 -17.35 -11.45
CA THR A 642 7.00 -17.03 -12.85
C THR A 642 8.50 -17.02 -13.07
N GLU A 643 8.98 -18.11 -13.71
CA GLU A 643 10.23 -18.10 -14.47
C GLU A 643 10.38 -16.85 -15.36
#